data_e87bab21fa1edf0fda40df072c7c29d4
#
_entry.id   e87bab21fa1edf0fda40df072c7c29d4
#
_cell.length_a   1.000
_cell.length_b   1.000
_cell.length_c   1.000
_cell.angle_alpha   90.00
_cell.angle_beta   90.00
_cell.angle_gamma   90.00
#
_symmetry.space_group_name_H-M   'P 1'
#
loop_
_entity.id
_entity.type
_entity.pdbx_description
1 polymer ?
#
loop_
_entity_poly.entity_id
_entity_poly.type
_entity_poly.pdbx_seq_one_letter_code
_entity_poly.pdbx_strand_id
1 'polypeptide(L)'
;MPHTQGYEALSALVRDYPPERVANLCGITQEQLYTCASWVGEAPGFLSLWCMGLNQSTAGSAKNSALINLHLATGQIGRPGAGPFSLTGQPNAMGGRETGSLSNLLPGHRDAANSEHRAQVAHYWGVDSLPAKPGLSAIELFEQLQNGTIKALWIACTNPAQSLPDQNRIRQALETCPFVVLQEAFKTTETARYADLLLPAASWGEKEGTVTNSERRISNVRKAIAPPGEARSDWAITVDFAQRLQKRLQPDAPALFDFHTPKALFDEFKGLTAGRDLDMSGIDRQLIDLHGPQQWPFPRGASVGTPRLYTDGIFPTDSGRAQFLSEPYIAAKELRDADYPLTLNTGRLRDQWHGMSRTGTAARLFGHVSEALLSLNPRDMQRYDLQPGDLVKLISRRGELLLPVGGDDSVACGQAFLPMHWGDRFLKGGVNALTQPAFDPISKQPELKHSGVKIEKAHLPWQFFALIEGNVQQQMERLRPLCDVFTYLSMGLAGRERPALIIRAASAEAPDPMLLQHIDQVLGLDEGPVMAYDDPKRSIGKRVRIDNGRITAIRLAGETLARHWLQALWLEERIDASLRRWLLAPLSSEPGKDSTQAFDKTLCNCMNVSQSAVKECIERGLDLNQLKTQLGCGTQCGSCVPEIKRLINTVAVTQ
;
A
#
# COMPACT_ATOMS: atom_id res chain seq x y z
N MET A 1 -38.25 4.96 14.78
CA MET A 1 -37.47 5.66 13.74
C MET A 1 -38.12 5.42 12.39
N PRO A 2 -38.74 6.41 11.76
CA PRO A 2 -39.59 6.19 10.55
C PRO A 2 -38.79 5.77 9.31
N HIS A 3 -37.50 6.11 9.24
CA HIS A 3 -36.63 5.88 8.06
C HIS A 3 -35.68 4.68 8.24
N THR A 4 -35.85 3.89 9.30
CA THR A 4 -34.96 2.75 9.61
C THR A 4 -35.76 1.52 9.99
N GLN A 5 -35.11 0.34 9.92
CA GLN A 5 -35.63 -0.94 10.41
C GLN A 5 -34.49 -1.76 11.03
N GLY A 6 -34.83 -2.75 11.89
CA GLY A 6 -33.85 -3.64 12.53
C GLY A 6 -33.25 -3.10 13.84
N TYR A 7 -33.68 -1.94 14.35
CA TYR A 7 -33.13 -1.32 15.57
C TYR A 7 -33.32 -2.20 16.83
N GLU A 8 -34.46 -2.88 16.94
CA GLU A 8 -34.79 -3.73 18.10
C GLU A 8 -33.79 -4.89 18.20
N ALA A 9 -33.47 -5.54 17.10
CA ALA A 9 -32.50 -6.63 17.07
C ALA A 9 -31.07 -6.14 17.41
N LEU A 10 -30.67 -4.98 16.89
CA LEU A 10 -29.38 -4.35 17.26
C LEU A 10 -29.36 -3.98 18.72
N SER A 11 -30.43 -3.38 19.25
CA SER A 11 -30.53 -2.98 20.66
C SER A 11 -30.45 -4.19 21.60
N ALA A 12 -31.05 -5.31 21.22
CA ALA A 12 -30.94 -6.57 21.97
C ALA A 12 -29.48 -7.07 21.96
N LEU A 13 -28.83 -7.10 20.80
CA LEU A 13 -27.44 -7.53 20.68
C LEU A 13 -26.49 -6.65 21.51
N VAL A 14 -26.64 -5.33 21.49
CA VAL A 14 -25.76 -4.39 22.20
C VAL A 14 -25.79 -4.62 23.72
N ARG A 15 -26.87 -5.12 24.28
CA ARG A 15 -26.95 -5.45 25.74
C ARG A 15 -25.95 -6.53 26.15
N ASP A 16 -25.55 -7.40 25.21
CA ASP A 16 -24.53 -8.42 25.46
C ASP A 16 -23.09 -7.83 25.47
N TYR A 17 -22.94 -6.56 25.14
CA TYR A 17 -21.65 -5.84 25.07
C TYR A 17 -21.61 -4.65 26.06
N PRO A 18 -21.67 -4.91 27.38
CA PRO A 18 -21.51 -3.84 28.35
C PRO A 18 -20.12 -3.20 28.24
N PRO A 19 -19.94 -1.93 28.68
CA PRO A 19 -18.71 -1.18 28.55
C PRO A 19 -17.45 -1.90 29.03
N GLU A 20 -17.54 -2.65 30.12
CA GLU A 20 -16.46 -3.47 30.65
C GLU A 20 -16.00 -4.55 29.66
N ARG A 21 -16.94 -5.27 29.08
CA ARG A 21 -16.66 -6.30 28.07
C ARG A 21 -16.04 -5.69 26.83
N VAL A 22 -16.56 -4.57 26.35
CA VAL A 22 -16.02 -3.85 25.19
C VAL A 22 -14.59 -3.34 25.47
N ALA A 23 -14.35 -2.75 26.63
CA ALA A 23 -13.03 -2.27 27.04
C ALA A 23 -12.00 -3.41 27.02
N ASN A 24 -12.35 -4.57 27.57
CA ASN A 24 -11.49 -5.77 27.57
C ASN A 24 -11.23 -6.30 26.16
N LEU A 25 -12.26 -6.39 25.30
CA LEU A 25 -12.12 -6.85 23.92
C LEU A 25 -11.25 -5.93 23.05
N CYS A 26 -11.38 -4.62 23.26
CA CYS A 26 -10.66 -3.59 22.47
C CYS A 26 -9.28 -3.25 23.06
N GLY A 27 -8.96 -3.67 24.29
CA GLY A 27 -7.72 -3.30 24.97
C GLY A 27 -7.64 -1.80 25.32
N ILE A 28 -8.79 -1.18 25.64
CA ILE A 28 -8.92 0.23 26.05
C ILE A 28 -9.52 0.33 27.45
N THR A 29 -9.51 1.52 28.05
CA THR A 29 -10.21 1.74 29.32
C THR A 29 -11.69 2.05 29.11
N GLN A 30 -12.54 1.78 30.12
CA GLN A 30 -13.95 2.20 30.08
C GLN A 30 -14.07 3.73 29.97
N GLU A 31 -13.18 4.49 30.61
CA GLU A 31 -13.14 5.94 30.53
C GLU A 31 -12.91 6.44 29.09
N GLN A 32 -11.98 5.84 28.36
CA GLN A 32 -11.77 6.14 26.93
C GLN A 32 -13.02 5.85 26.11
N LEU A 33 -13.74 4.76 26.40
CA LEU A 33 -14.99 4.43 25.73
C LEU A 33 -16.07 5.48 26.00
N TYR A 34 -16.27 5.88 27.26
CA TYR A 34 -17.23 6.92 27.63
C TYR A 34 -16.87 8.28 27.03
N THR A 35 -15.59 8.66 27.06
CA THR A 35 -15.10 9.89 26.43
C THR A 35 -15.41 9.91 24.92
N CYS A 36 -15.16 8.81 24.23
CA CYS A 36 -15.50 8.68 22.80
C CYS A 36 -17.02 8.81 22.57
N ALA A 37 -17.82 8.18 23.42
CA ALA A 37 -19.28 8.25 23.32
C ALA A 37 -19.81 9.69 23.55
N SER A 38 -19.25 10.43 24.51
CA SER A 38 -19.58 11.85 24.74
C SER A 38 -19.24 12.70 23.53
N TRP A 39 -18.04 12.54 22.96
CA TRP A 39 -17.65 13.28 21.76
C TRP A 39 -18.59 13.06 20.58
N VAL A 40 -19.01 11.79 20.35
CA VAL A 40 -19.95 11.45 19.29
C VAL A 40 -21.35 12.01 19.57
N GLY A 41 -21.80 11.97 20.84
CA GLY A 41 -23.14 12.41 21.25
C GLY A 41 -23.30 13.93 21.29
N GLU A 42 -22.25 14.66 21.66
CA GLU A 42 -22.26 16.12 21.84
C GLU A 42 -21.89 16.88 20.55
N ALA A 43 -21.23 16.22 19.60
CA ALA A 43 -20.81 16.85 18.35
C ALA A 43 -22.02 17.27 17.51
N PRO A 44 -22.05 18.50 16.99
CA PRO A 44 -23.12 18.96 16.09
C PRO A 44 -23.13 18.18 14.76
N GLY A 45 -21.99 17.58 14.38
CA GLY A 45 -21.82 16.69 13.23
C GLY A 45 -20.64 15.76 13.48
N PHE A 46 -20.82 14.48 13.19
CA PHE A 46 -19.81 13.44 13.37
C PHE A 46 -19.52 12.75 12.04
N LEU A 47 -18.25 12.77 11.62
CA LEU A 47 -17.75 12.13 10.40
C LEU A 47 -16.77 11.01 10.76
N SER A 48 -17.05 9.78 10.37
CA SER A 48 -16.09 8.68 10.46
C SER A 48 -15.29 8.53 9.19
N LEU A 49 -13.96 8.57 9.32
CA LEU A 49 -13.02 8.33 8.21
C LEU A 49 -12.29 6.99 8.45
N TRP A 50 -12.41 6.04 7.55
CA TRP A 50 -11.73 4.73 7.68
C TRP A 50 -11.20 4.20 6.35
N CYS A 51 -10.36 3.18 6.42
CA CYS A 51 -9.77 2.54 5.25
C CYS A 51 -9.51 1.04 5.54
N MET A 52 -8.43 0.50 5.00
CA MET A 52 -8.09 -0.92 4.98
C MET A 52 -7.94 -1.57 6.37
N GLY A 53 -7.73 -0.80 7.43
CA GLY A 53 -7.72 -1.33 8.81
C GLY A 53 -9.03 -2.02 9.21
N LEU A 54 -10.18 -1.49 8.76
CA LEU A 54 -11.49 -2.14 8.91
C LEU A 54 -11.76 -3.13 7.76
N ASN A 55 -11.46 -2.74 6.52
CA ASN A 55 -11.90 -3.47 5.34
C ASN A 55 -11.13 -4.78 5.12
N GLN A 56 -9.82 -4.81 5.34
CA GLN A 56 -8.97 -6.01 5.14
C GLN A 56 -8.97 -6.91 6.37
N SER A 57 -10.11 -7.49 6.68
CA SER A 57 -10.35 -8.36 7.83
C SER A 57 -11.36 -9.43 7.48
N THR A 58 -11.27 -10.60 8.10
CA THR A 58 -12.26 -11.67 8.00
C THR A 58 -13.64 -11.31 8.54
N ALA A 59 -13.76 -10.17 9.23
CA ALA A 59 -15.02 -9.58 9.69
C ALA A 59 -15.19 -8.13 9.14
N GLY A 60 -14.60 -7.83 7.97
CA GLY A 60 -14.60 -6.48 7.40
C GLY A 60 -16.00 -5.95 7.15
N SER A 61 -16.89 -6.75 6.59
CA SER A 61 -18.28 -6.36 6.33
C SER A 61 -19.03 -6.05 7.64
N ALA A 62 -18.91 -6.91 8.67
CA ALA A 62 -19.53 -6.68 9.99
C ALA A 62 -19.01 -5.41 10.67
N LYS A 63 -17.70 -5.12 10.59
CA LYS A 63 -17.10 -3.89 11.13
C LYS A 63 -17.63 -2.65 10.42
N ASN A 64 -17.77 -2.67 9.10
CA ASN A 64 -18.35 -1.58 8.33
C ASN A 64 -19.84 -1.38 8.69
N SER A 65 -20.61 -2.45 8.83
CA SER A 65 -22.01 -2.39 9.25
C SER A 65 -22.15 -1.77 10.65
N ALA A 66 -21.31 -2.16 11.61
CA ALA A 66 -21.31 -1.59 12.95
C ALA A 66 -21.02 -0.07 12.94
N LEU A 67 -20.07 0.37 12.10
CA LEU A 67 -19.78 1.80 11.94
C LEU A 67 -20.96 2.57 11.31
N ILE A 68 -21.60 1.99 10.30
CA ILE A 68 -22.80 2.58 9.68
C ILE A 68 -23.96 2.62 10.69
N ASN A 69 -24.15 1.57 11.49
CA ASN A 69 -25.15 1.52 12.54
C ASN A 69 -24.97 2.69 13.54
N LEU A 70 -23.72 3.01 13.93
CA LEU A 70 -23.44 4.15 14.81
C LEU A 70 -23.94 5.47 14.19
N HIS A 71 -23.68 5.69 12.91
CA HIS A 71 -24.16 6.88 12.20
C HIS A 71 -25.67 6.92 11.99
N LEU A 72 -26.30 5.78 11.77
CA LEU A 72 -27.77 5.69 11.72
C LEU A 72 -28.40 5.97 13.08
N ALA A 73 -27.86 5.35 14.16
CA ALA A 73 -28.39 5.53 15.53
C ALA A 73 -28.26 6.97 16.04
N THR A 74 -27.23 7.69 15.61
CA THR A 74 -26.97 9.08 16.00
C THR A 74 -27.51 10.11 14.98
N GLY A 75 -28.23 9.66 13.93
CA GLY A 75 -28.87 10.52 12.95
C GLY A 75 -27.90 11.36 12.12
N GLN A 76 -26.71 10.84 11.81
CA GLN A 76 -25.65 11.57 11.11
C GLN A 76 -25.72 11.47 9.58
N ILE A 77 -26.43 10.47 9.03
CA ILE A 77 -26.52 10.25 7.58
C ILE A 77 -27.45 11.28 6.95
N GLY A 78 -27.04 11.85 5.81
CA GLY A 78 -27.78 12.92 5.10
C GLY A 78 -27.53 14.33 5.63
N ARG A 79 -26.73 14.51 6.69
CA ARG A 79 -26.41 15.82 7.27
C ARG A 79 -25.10 16.39 6.71
N PRO A 80 -24.97 17.74 6.61
CA PRO A 80 -23.71 18.39 6.26
C PRO A 80 -22.57 18.05 7.22
N GLY A 81 -21.40 17.67 6.69
CA GLY A 81 -20.21 17.40 7.51
C GLY A 81 -20.32 16.19 8.43
N ALA A 82 -21.26 15.28 8.19
CA ALA A 82 -21.53 14.12 9.03
C ALA A 82 -21.70 12.84 8.19
N GLY A 83 -21.57 11.70 8.85
CA GLY A 83 -21.79 10.39 8.22
C GLY A 83 -20.54 9.53 8.06
N PRO A 84 -20.68 8.31 7.56
CA PRO A 84 -19.57 7.40 7.29
C PRO A 84 -18.88 7.78 5.97
N PHE A 85 -17.53 7.82 5.94
CA PHE A 85 -16.76 8.13 4.75
C PHE A 85 -15.55 7.20 4.61
N SER A 86 -15.62 6.27 3.65
CA SER A 86 -14.50 5.36 3.35
C SER A 86 -13.43 6.07 2.54
N LEU A 87 -12.22 6.15 3.10
CA LEU A 87 -11.03 6.70 2.42
C LEU A 87 -10.40 5.64 1.53
N THR A 88 -10.66 5.70 0.24
CA THR A 88 -10.11 4.77 -0.73
C THR A 88 -8.77 5.25 -1.24
N GLY A 89 -7.77 4.35 -1.30
CA GLY A 89 -6.44 4.68 -1.83
C GLY A 89 -6.39 4.77 -3.37
N GLN A 90 -7.21 3.96 -4.05
CA GLN A 90 -7.29 3.92 -5.51
C GLN A 90 -8.16 5.08 -6.02
N PRO A 91 -7.71 5.82 -7.05
CA PRO A 91 -8.43 7.00 -7.52
C PRO A 91 -9.77 6.70 -8.21
N ASN A 92 -10.02 5.46 -8.63
CA ASN A 92 -11.24 5.05 -9.32
C ASN A 92 -11.93 3.82 -8.68
N ALA A 93 -11.75 3.59 -7.39
CA ALA A 93 -12.38 2.43 -6.73
C ALA A 93 -13.92 2.52 -6.72
N MET A 94 -14.48 3.72 -6.58
CA MET A 94 -15.92 3.96 -6.73
C MET A 94 -16.38 3.62 -8.15
N GLY A 95 -15.70 4.14 -9.17
CA GLY A 95 -16.01 3.84 -10.58
C GLY A 95 -15.91 2.34 -10.92
N GLY A 96 -14.93 1.63 -10.36
CA GLY A 96 -14.83 0.19 -10.50
C GLY A 96 -16.06 -0.55 -9.94
N ARG A 97 -16.60 -0.13 -8.81
CA ARG A 97 -17.85 -0.69 -8.26
C ARG A 97 -19.06 -0.34 -9.09
N GLU A 98 -19.14 0.88 -9.60
CA GLU A 98 -20.21 1.37 -10.46
C GLU A 98 -20.32 0.57 -11.76
N THR A 99 -19.17 0.22 -12.35
CA THR A 99 -19.09 -0.55 -13.61
C THR A 99 -19.18 -2.06 -13.42
N GLY A 100 -19.27 -2.56 -12.16
CA GLY A 100 -19.36 -3.99 -11.89
C GLY A 100 -18.03 -4.73 -11.98
N SER A 101 -16.89 -4.07 -11.72
CA SER A 101 -15.54 -4.67 -11.79
C SER A 101 -15.18 -5.57 -10.62
N LEU A 102 -16.16 -6.16 -9.92
CA LEU A 102 -15.98 -7.17 -8.88
C LEU A 102 -16.66 -8.47 -9.30
N SER A 103 -16.15 -9.60 -8.83
CA SER A 103 -16.63 -10.93 -9.23
C SER A 103 -18.12 -11.18 -9.00
N ASN A 104 -18.73 -10.45 -8.07
CA ASN A 104 -20.13 -10.56 -7.67
C ASN A 104 -21.03 -9.40 -8.13
N LEU A 105 -20.50 -8.43 -8.87
CA LEU A 105 -21.25 -7.26 -9.30
C LEU A 105 -21.46 -7.22 -10.83
N LEU A 106 -22.53 -6.54 -11.20
CA LEU A 106 -22.86 -6.10 -12.56
C LEU A 106 -22.96 -4.56 -12.58
N PRO A 107 -22.90 -3.93 -13.75
CA PRO A 107 -22.98 -2.47 -13.87
C PRO A 107 -24.20 -1.87 -13.18
N GLY A 108 -24.04 -0.66 -12.61
CA GLY A 108 -25.10 0.07 -11.95
C GLY A 108 -25.49 -0.50 -10.59
N HIS A 109 -24.52 -0.96 -9.79
CA HIS A 109 -24.71 -1.58 -8.46
C HIS A 109 -25.64 -2.79 -8.48
N ARG A 110 -25.66 -3.54 -9.56
CA ARG A 110 -26.45 -4.78 -9.65
C ARG A 110 -25.67 -5.96 -9.09
N ASP A 111 -26.39 -6.88 -8.46
CA ASP A 111 -25.86 -8.13 -7.93
C ASP A 111 -25.91 -9.22 -9.02
N ALA A 112 -24.79 -9.84 -9.31
CA ALA A 112 -24.69 -10.94 -10.26
C ALA A 112 -25.43 -12.22 -9.80
N ALA A 113 -25.70 -12.40 -8.51
CA ALA A 113 -26.52 -13.50 -8.00
C ALA A 113 -28.03 -13.29 -8.24
N ASN A 114 -28.46 -12.03 -8.39
CA ASN A 114 -29.87 -11.69 -8.62
C ASN A 114 -30.30 -11.95 -10.07
N SER A 115 -31.28 -12.81 -10.30
CA SER A 115 -31.76 -13.19 -11.65
C SER A 115 -32.37 -12.03 -12.42
N GLU A 116 -33.10 -11.13 -11.76
CA GLU A 116 -33.70 -9.96 -12.39
C GLU A 116 -32.63 -8.96 -12.84
N HIS A 117 -31.63 -8.72 -11.99
CA HIS A 117 -30.48 -7.88 -12.35
C HIS A 117 -29.72 -8.44 -13.57
N ARG A 118 -29.51 -9.76 -13.65
CA ARG A 118 -28.90 -10.37 -14.82
C ARG A 118 -29.74 -10.22 -16.07
N ALA A 119 -31.08 -10.40 -15.96
CA ALA A 119 -32.00 -10.23 -17.08
C ALA A 119 -31.99 -8.78 -17.62
N GLN A 120 -31.99 -7.78 -16.73
CA GLN A 120 -31.90 -6.37 -17.11
C GLN A 120 -30.63 -6.07 -17.89
N VAL A 121 -29.48 -6.55 -17.43
CA VAL A 121 -28.19 -6.29 -18.10
C VAL A 121 -28.08 -7.09 -19.42
N ALA A 122 -28.53 -8.36 -19.44
CA ALA A 122 -28.56 -9.18 -20.64
C ALA A 122 -29.41 -8.53 -21.74
N HIS A 123 -30.62 -8.06 -21.39
CA HIS A 123 -31.49 -7.34 -22.29
C HIS A 123 -30.84 -6.06 -22.87
N TYR A 124 -30.19 -5.27 -21.99
CA TYR A 124 -29.52 -4.04 -22.41
C TYR A 124 -28.33 -4.29 -23.35
N TRP A 125 -27.55 -5.36 -23.11
CA TRP A 125 -26.43 -5.75 -23.97
C TRP A 125 -26.83 -6.56 -25.21
N GLY A 126 -28.12 -6.93 -25.34
CA GLY A 126 -28.61 -7.72 -26.44
C GLY A 126 -28.07 -9.16 -26.47
N VAL A 127 -27.85 -9.76 -25.30
CA VAL A 127 -27.41 -11.14 -25.14
C VAL A 127 -28.51 -11.99 -24.49
N ASP A 128 -28.53 -13.29 -24.77
CA ASP A 128 -29.58 -14.19 -24.28
C ASP A 128 -29.59 -14.34 -22.76
N SER A 129 -28.41 -14.44 -22.16
CA SER A 129 -28.26 -14.61 -20.71
C SER A 129 -26.87 -14.24 -20.21
N LEU A 130 -26.75 -14.01 -18.90
CA LEU A 130 -25.49 -13.89 -18.17
C LEU A 130 -25.30 -15.08 -17.23
N PRO A 131 -24.04 -15.41 -16.85
CA PRO A 131 -23.74 -16.49 -15.93
C PRO A 131 -24.56 -16.39 -14.64
N ALA A 132 -25.15 -17.52 -14.21
CA ALA A 132 -26.04 -17.55 -13.05
C ALA A 132 -25.29 -17.45 -11.71
N LYS A 133 -24.00 -17.72 -11.71
CA LYS A 133 -23.13 -17.66 -10.52
C LYS A 133 -22.11 -16.56 -10.65
N PRO A 134 -21.82 -15.83 -9.56
CA PRO A 134 -20.68 -14.92 -9.51
C PRO A 134 -19.37 -15.62 -9.86
N GLY A 135 -18.39 -14.85 -10.33
CA GLY A 135 -17.03 -15.33 -10.54
C GLY A 135 -16.31 -15.61 -9.21
N LEU A 136 -15.16 -16.25 -9.29
CA LEU A 136 -14.31 -16.53 -8.13
C LEU A 136 -13.69 -15.23 -7.59
N SER A 137 -13.56 -15.13 -6.27
CA SER A 137 -12.75 -14.08 -5.63
C SER A 137 -11.26 -14.33 -5.86
N ALA A 138 -10.42 -13.34 -5.57
CA ALA A 138 -8.98 -13.44 -5.79
C ALA A 138 -8.36 -14.65 -5.08
N ILE A 139 -8.70 -14.91 -3.82
CA ILE A 139 -8.15 -16.07 -3.08
C ILE A 139 -8.64 -17.37 -3.70
N GLU A 140 -9.95 -17.51 -3.92
CA GLU A 140 -10.56 -18.70 -4.53
C GLU A 140 -9.99 -18.96 -5.94
N LEU A 141 -9.71 -17.91 -6.72
CA LEU A 141 -9.13 -18.01 -8.05
C LEU A 141 -7.71 -18.61 -8.00
N PHE A 142 -6.86 -18.16 -7.07
CA PHE A 142 -5.52 -18.71 -6.90
C PHE A 142 -5.52 -20.13 -6.33
N GLU A 143 -6.50 -20.51 -5.52
CA GLU A 143 -6.71 -21.90 -5.11
C GLU A 143 -7.06 -22.81 -6.32
N GLN A 144 -7.91 -22.31 -7.24
CA GLN A 144 -8.25 -23.06 -8.47
C GLN A 144 -7.10 -23.11 -9.48
N LEU A 145 -6.23 -22.11 -9.51
CA LEU A 145 -4.96 -22.16 -10.26
C LEU A 145 -4.05 -23.26 -9.71
N GLN A 146 -3.85 -23.31 -8.40
CA GLN A 146 -2.96 -24.25 -7.75
C GLN A 146 -3.39 -25.71 -7.95
N ASN A 147 -4.70 -25.99 -8.00
CA ASN A 147 -5.22 -27.35 -8.28
C ASN A 147 -5.35 -27.67 -9.79
N GLY A 148 -4.91 -26.77 -10.67
CA GLY A 148 -4.90 -26.97 -12.12
C GLY A 148 -6.24 -26.86 -12.83
N THR A 149 -7.30 -26.41 -12.14
CA THR A 149 -8.62 -26.19 -12.74
C THR A 149 -8.58 -25.00 -13.71
N ILE A 150 -7.91 -23.90 -13.32
CA ILE A 150 -7.66 -22.74 -14.18
C ILE A 150 -6.34 -22.94 -14.91
N LYS A 151 -6.35 -22.82 -16.24
CA LYS A 151 -5.20 -23.06 -17.09
C LYS A 151 -4.66 -21.80 -17.77
N ALA A 152 -5.40 -20.69 -17.69
CA ALA A 152 -4.98 -19.40 -18.21
C ALA A 152 -5.47 -18.30 -17.27
N LEU A 153 -4.58 -17.35 -16.95
CA LEU A 153 -4.87 -16.24 -16.08
C LEU A 153 -4.50 -14.93 -16.77
N TRP A 154 -5.45 -13.98 -16.82
CA TRP A 154 -5.17 -12.61 -17.23
C TRP A 154 -5.20 -11.69 -16.00
N ILE A 155 -4.05 -11.11 -15.70
CA ILE A 155 -3.86 -10.16 -14.60
C ILE A 155 -3.77 -8.77 -15.20
N ALA A 156 -4.64 -7.85 -14.75
CA ALA A 156 -4.66 -6.48 -15.22
C ALA A 156 -4.46 -5.49 -14.06
N CYS A 157 -3.43 -4.65 -14.15
CA CYS A 157 -3.18 -3.50 -13.28
C CYS A 157 -3.05 -3.83 -11.78
N THR A 158 -2.71 -5.08 -11.43
CA THR A 158 -2.46 -5.53 -10.06
C THR A 158 -1.23 -6.41 -9.97
N ASN A 159 -0.67 -6.57 -8.77
CA ASN A 159 0.59 -7.27 -8.52
C ASN A 159 0.39 -8.39 -7.47
N PRO A 160 -0.31 -9.50 -7.81
CA PRO A 160 -0.66 -10.54 -6.85
C PRO A 160 0.56 -11.20 -6.20
N ALA A 161 1.70 -11.34 -6.91
CA ALA A 161 2.94 -11.86 -6.34
C ALA A 161 3.56 -10.98 -5.24
N GLN A 162 3.00 -9.80 -4.96
CA GLN A 162 3.37 -8.91 -3.85
C GLN A 162 2.18 -8.62 -2.93
N SER A 163 0.97 -8.46 -3.46
CA SER A 163 -0.16 -7.90 -2.71
C SER A 163 -1.06 -8.94 -2.03
N LEU A 164 -1.14 -10.16 -2.54
CA LEU A 164 -1.95 -11.21 -1.94
C LEU A 164 -1.26 -11.85 -0.72
N PRO A 165 -2.02 -12.39 0.24
CA PRO A 165 -1.47 -13.13 1.37
C PRO A 165 -0.88 -14.48 0.95
N ASP A 166 -0.12 -15.11 1.86
CA ASP A 166 0.51 -16.42 1.63
C ASP A 166 1.31 -16.50 0.32
N GLN A 167 2.26 -15.57 0.18
CA GLN A 167 3.01 -15.33 -1.06
C GLN A 167 3.67 -16.59 -1.65
N ASN A 168 4.07 -17.54 -0.83
CA ASN A 168 4.69 -18.77 -1.32
C ASN A 168 3.72 -19.58 -2.18
N ARG A 169 2.45 -19.69 -1.74
CA ARG A 169 1.40 -20.36 -2.51
C ARG A 169 1.01 -19.58 -3.77
N ILE A 170 0.95 -18.25 -3.67
CA ILE A 170 0.65 -17.39 -4.83
C ILE A 170 1.71 -17.54 -5.92
N ARG A 171 2.99 -17.50 -5.54
CA ARG A 171 4.11 -17.68 -6.48
C ARG A 171 4.09 -19.06 -7.12
N GLN A 172 3.91 -20.10 -6.33
CA GLN A 172 3.78 -21.46 -6.85
C GLN A 172 2.61 -21.60 -7.82
N ALA A 173 1.46 -21.00 -7.53
CA ALA A 173 0.31 -21.02 -8.43
C ALA A 173 0.60 -20.31 -9.77
N LEU A 174 1.34 -19.20 -9.73
CA LEU A 174 1.77 -18.48 -10.94
C LEU A 174 2.80 -19.28 -11.75
N GLU A 175 3.76 -19.95 -11.08
CA GLU A 175 4.78 -20.79 -11.73
C GLU A 175 4.19 -22.01 -12.41
N THR A 176 3.14 -22.59 -11.85
CA THR A 176 2.48 -23.79 -12.38
C THR A 176 1.35 -23.50 -13.37
N CYS A 177 0.90 -22.24 -13.46
CA CYS A 177 -0.15 -21.86 -14.41
C CYS A 177 0.36 -21.96 -15.85
N PRO A 178 -0.31 -22.75 -16.75
CA PRO A 178 0.16 -22.97 -18.11
C PRO A 178 0.26 -21.71 -18.98
N PHE A 179 -0.52 -20.65 -18.67
CA PHE A 179 -0.48 -19.42 -19.45
C PHE A 179 -0.89 -18.21 -18.59
N VAL A 180 0.04 -17.31 -18.35
CA VAL A 180 -0.17 -16.07 -17.58
C VAL A 180 0.01 -14.86 -18.48
N VAL A 181 -1.05 -14.06 -18.62
CA VAL A 181 -1.05 -12.76 -19.29
C VAL A 181 -1.01 -11.66 -18.25
N LEU A 182 -0.04 -10.77 -18.32
CA LEU A 182 0.03 -9.59 -17.47
C LEU A 182 -0.13 -8.31 -18.27
N GLN A 183 -1.15 -7.54 -17.97
CA GLN A 183 -1.38 -6.19 -18.48
C GLN A 183 -0.94 -5.18 -17.42
N GLU A 184 0.20 -4.53 -17.63
CA GLU A 184 0.84 -3.70 -16.59
C GLU A 184 1.63 -2.54 -17.22
N ALA A 185 1.67 -1.41 -16.48
CA ALA A 185 2.46 -0.24 -16.86
C ALA A 185 3.95 -0.36 -16.46
N PHE A 186 4.30 -1.27 -15.55
CA PHE A 186 5.65 -1.45 -15.01
C PHE A 186 6.12 -2.89 -15.13
N LYS A 187 7.05 -3.15 -16.04
CA LYS A 187 7.67 -4.48 -16.23
C LYS A 187 8.46 -5.00 -15.03
N THR A 188 8.68 -4.16 -14.03
CA THR A 188 9.49 -4.45 -12.84
C THR A 188 8.69 -4.91 -11.63
N THR A 189 7.38 -5.13 -11.77
CA THR A 189 6.55 -5.71 -10.71
C THR A 189 6.91 -7.18 -10.46
N GLU A 190 6.70 -7.67 -9.24
CA GLU A 190 7.02 -9.05 -8.87
C GLU A 190 6.26 -10.08 -9.71
N THR A 191 5.04 -9.76 -10.13
CA THR A 191 4.22 -10.63 -10.99
C THR A 191 4.78 -10.75 -12.42
N ALA A 192 5.51 -9.75 -12.90
CA ALA A 192 6.00 -9.73 -14.29
C ALA A 192 6.93 -10.90 -14.63
N ARG A 193 7.67 -11.43 -13.66
CA ARG A 193 8.58 -12.58 -13.88
C ARG A 193 7.85 -13.91 -14.13
N TYR A 194 6.55 -13.98 -13.83
CA TYR A 194 5.72 -15.17 -14.05
C TYR A 194 4.86 -15.08 -15.31
N ALA A 195 4.91 -13.95 -16.03
CA ALA A 195 4.07 -13.74 -17.20
C ALA A 195 4.68 -14.33 -18.45
N ASP A 196 3.90 -15.16 -19.19
CA ASP A 196 4.23 -15.65 -20.52
C ASP A 196 4.02 -14.56 -21.58
N LEU A 197 3.07 -13.65 -21.34
CA LEU A 197 2.77 -12.51 -22.21
C LEU A 197 2.60 -11.23 -21.39
N LEU A 198 3.40 -10.22 -21.73
CA LEU A 198 3.27 -8.86 -21.21
C LEU A 198 2.53 -7.99 -22.21
N LEU A 199 1.45 -7.35 -21.75
CA LEU A 199 0.70 -6.34 -22.51
C LEU A 199 0.97 -4.97 -21.89
N PRO A 200 1.80 -4.11 -22.52
CA PRO A 200 2.14 -2.81 -21.96
C PRO A 200 0.90 -1.90 -21.88
N ALA A 201 0.59 -1.42 -20.68
CA ALA A 201 -0.56 -0.57 -20.43
C ALA A 201 -0.17 0.90 -20.24
N ALA A 202 -0.95 1.80 -20.82
CA ALA A 202 -0.78 3.24 -20.67
C ALA A 202 -1.08 3.70 -19.24
N SER A 203 -0.27 4.62 -18.71
CA SER A 203 -0.47 5.24 -17.39
C SER A 203 -1.38 6.48 -17.47
N TRP A 204 -1.56 7.17 -16.32
CA TRP A 204 -2.57 8.22 -16.17
C TRP A 204 -2.46 9.39 -17.18
N GLY A 205 -1.29 9.94 -17.40
CA GLY A 205 -1.08 11.04 -18.34
C GLY A 205 -1.13 10.64 -19.82
N GLU A 206 -1.25 9.35 -20.11
CA GLU A 206 -1.11 8.74 -21.45
C GLU A 206 -2.44 8.22 -22.00
N LYS A 207 -3.53 8.28 -21.21
CA LYS A 207 -4.84 7.73 -21.56
C LYS A 207 -5.98 8.69 -21.25
N GLU A 208 -7.16 8.39 -21.80
CA GLU A 208 -8.40 9.12 -21.58
C GLU A 208 -9.46 8.22 -20.96
N GLY A 209 -10.46 8.86 -20.33
CA GLY A 209 -11.62 8.19 -19.76
C GLY A 209 -12.30 9.04 -18.71
N THR A 210 -13.05 8.39 -17.84
CA THR A 210 -13.67 8.99 -16.65
C THR A 210 -13.30 8.19 -15.41
N VAL A 211 -13.26 8.86 -14.28
CA VAL A 211 -13.04 8.25 -12.96
C VAL A 211 -14.01 8.83 -11.96
N THR A 212 -14.42 8.01 -10.97
CA THR A 212 -15.28 8.46 -9.88
C THR A 212 -14.54 8.34 -8.56
N ASN A 213 -14.41 9.43 -7.81
CA ASN A 213 -13.77 9.46 -6.50
C ASN A 213 -14.71 9.03 -5.37
N SER A 214 -14.19 8.97 -4.13
CA SER A 214 -14.94 8.51 -2.95
C SER A 214 -16.13 9.40 -2.56
N GLU A 215 -16.21 10.66 -3.05
CA GLU A 215 -17.37 11.52 -2.86
C GLU A 215 -18.34 11.52 -4.06
N ARG A 216 -18.25 10.52 -4.92
CA ARG A 216 -19.11 10.31 -6.09
C ARG A 216 -18.93 11.36 -7.20
N ARG A 217 -17.78 12.07 -7.23
CA ARG A 217 -17.48 13.02 -8.31
C ARG A 217 -16.86 12.29 -9.49
N ILE A 218 -17.50 12.42 -10.64
CA ILE A 218 -17.01 11.92 -11.92
C ILE A 218 -16.14 13.01 -12.54
N SER A 219 -14.90 12.67 -12.87
CA SER A 219 -13.90 13.57 -13.47
C SER A 219 -13.41 13.02 -14.80
N ASN A 220 -13.08 13.89 -15.75
CA ASN A 220 -12.38 13.48 -16.97
C ASN A 220 -10.91 13.20 -16.71
N VAL A 221 -10.43 12.06 -17.19
CA VAL A 221 -9.01 11.77 -17.38
C VAL A 221 -8.62 12.28 -18.76
N ARG A 222 -7.62 13.14 -18.82
CA ARG A 222 -7.15 13.75 -20.06
C ARG A 222 -5.75 13.26 -20.41
N LYS A 223 -5.56 12.85 -21.65
CA LYS A 223 -4.26 12.48 -22.18
C LYS A 223 -3.41 13.74 -22.35
N ALA A 224 -2.23 13.76 -21.74
CA ALA A 224 -1.25 14.85 -21.82
C ALA A 224 -0.07 14.51 -22.75
N ILE A 225 0.31 13.22 -22.81
CA ILE A 225 1.43 12.71 -23.62
C ILE A 225 1.03 11.42 -24.33
N ALA A 226 1.77 11.06 -25.38
CA ALA A 226 1.59 9.76 -26.02
C ALA A 226 2.07 8.63 -25.09
N PRO A 227 1.42 7.45 -25.11
CA PRO A 227 1.95 6.27 -24.44
C PRO A 227 3.34 5.92 -24.99
N PRO A 228 4.29 5.45 -24.15
CA PRO A 228 5.61 5.04 -24.62
C PRO A 228 5.56 3.69 -25.34
N GLY A 229 6.39 3.53 -26.37
CA GLY A 229 6.57 2.26 -27.09
C GLY A 229 5.25 1.69 -27.61
N GLU A 230 4.96 0.44 -27.25
CA GLU A 230 3.74 -0.29 -27.65
C GLU A 230 2.61 -0.18 -26.61
N ALA A 231 2.75 0.66 -25.59
CA ALA A 231 1.74 0.79 -24.53
C ALA A 231 0.40 1.31 -25.07
N ARG A 232 -0.70 0.65 -24.66
CA ARG A 232 -2.06 0.97 -25.06
C ARG A 232 -2.94 1.22 -23.84
N SER A 233 -4.04 1.95 -24.02
CA SER A 233 -5.05 2.11 -22.97
C SER A 233 -5.66 0.75 -22.61
N ASP A 234 -5.94 0.53 -21.33
CA ASP A 234 -6.49 -0.73 -20.80
C ASP A 234 -7.76 -1.16 -21.55
N TRP A 235 -8.68 -0.22 -21.77
CA TRP A 235 -9.92 -0.48 -22.52
C TRP A 235 -9.66 -0.95 -23.97
N ALA A 236 -8.68 -0.35 -24.64
CA ALA A 236 -8.37 -0.70 -26.03
C ALA A 236 -7.75 -2.10 -26.14
N ILE A 237 -6.92 -2.51 -25.18
CA ILE A 237 -6.38 -3.88 -25.09
C ILE A 237 -7.52 -4.87 -24.89
N THR A 238 -8.43 -4.58 -23.95
CA THR A 238 -9.57 -5.46 -23.63
C THR A 238 -10.55 -5.58 -24.79
N VAL A 239 -10.89 -4.47 -25.44
CA VAL A 239 -11.80 -4.46 -26.61
C VAL A 239 -11.22 -5.23 -27.80
N ASP A 240 -9.95 -4.99 -28.14
CA ASP A 240 -9.27 -5.72 -29.24
C ASP A 240 -9.26 -7.25 -28.98
N PHE A 241 -8.95 -7.67 -27.77
CA PHE A 241 -9.02 -9.08 -27.40
C PHE A 241 -10.46 -9.62 -27.49
N ALA A 242 -11.45 -8.91 -26.97
CA ALA A 242 -12.85 -9.33 -26.97
C ALA A 242 -13.40 -9.47 -28.40
N GLN A 243 -13.11 -8.52 -29.28
CA GLN A 243 -13.47 -8.59 -30.70
C GLN A 243 -12.89 -9.80 -31.40
N ARG A 244 -11.57 -10.07 -31.18
CA ARG A 244 -10.89 -11.26 -31.75
C ARG A 244 -11.46 -12.56 -31.21
N LEU A 245 -11.78 -12.60 -29.91
CA LEU A 245 -12.37 -13.76 -29.26
C LEU A 245 -13.78 -14.01 -29.79
N GLN A 246 -14.63 -12.98 -29.87
CA GLN A 246 -15.98 -13.07 -30.41
C GLN A 246 -15.96 -13.59 -31.85
N LYS A 247 -15.09 -13.03 -32.71
CA LYS A 247 -14.97 -13.46 -34.11
C LYS A 247 -14.60 -14.96 -34.24
N ARG A 248 -13.87 -15.50 -33.28
CA ARG A 248 -13.52 -16.93 -33.26
C ARG A 248 -14.61 -17.85 -32.74
N LEU A 249 -15.30 -17.40 -31.68
CA LEU A 249 -16.32 -18.20 -31.01
C LEU A 249 -17.70 -18.08 -31.65
N GLN A 250 -18.03 -16.89 -32.18
CA GLN A 250 -19.33 -16.55 -32.72
C GLN A 250 -19.16 -15.66 -33.97
N PRO A 251 -18.65 -16.19 -35.08
CA PRO A 251 -18.28 -15.41 -36.27
C PRO A 251 -19.47 -14.71 -36.93
N ASP A 252 -20.67 -15.27 -36.83
CA ASP A 252 -21.90 -14.76 -37.44
C ASP A 252 -22.77 -13.91 -36.48
N ALA A 253 -22.37 -13.76 -35.21
CA ALA A 253 -23.09 -12.95 -34.25
C ALA A 253 -22.86 -11.45 -34.44
N PRO A 254 -23.85 -10.58 -34.12
CA PRO A 254 -23.64 -9.15 -34.10
C PRO A 254 -22.47 -8.75 -33.21
N ALA A 255 -21.72 -7.73 -33.62
CA ALA A 255 -20.57 -7.25 -32.84
C ALA A 255 -21.02 -6.66 -31.50
N LEU A 256 -20.55 -7.27 -30.40
CA LEU A 256 -20.88 -6.81 -29.04
C LEU A 256 -19.91 -5.74 -28.52
N PHE A 257 -18.70 -5.67 -29.09
CA PHE A 257 -17.62 -4.82 -28.58
C PHE A 257 -17.16 -3.79 -29.61
N ASP A 258 -18.11 -3.13 -30.29
CA ASP A 258 -17.82 -2.12 -31.32
C ASP A 258 -17.53 -0.74 -30.70
N PHE A 259 -16.49 -0.69 -29.86
CA PHE A 259 -16.06 0.53 -29.18
C PHE A 259 -14.76 1.07 -29.78
N HIS A 260 -14.79 2.34 -30.18
CA HIS A 260 -13.65 3.04 -30.76
C HIS A 260 -13.13 4.19 -29.88
N THR A 261 -13.90 4.58 -28.87
CA THR A 261 -13.54 5.69 -27.97
C THR A 261 -13.97 5.43 -26.53
N PRO A 262 -13.27 6.02 -25.54
CA PRO A 262 -13.71 5.97 -24.14
C PRO A 262 -15.09 6.60 -23.92
N LYS A 263 -15.48 7.56 -24.78
CA LYS A 263 -16.79 8.18 -24.74
C LYS A 263 -17.90 7.16 -25.03
N ALA A 264 -17.74 6.34 -26.06
CA ALA A 264 -18.73 5.32 -26.42
C ALA A 264 -18.92 4.30 -25.28
N LEU A 265 -17.85 3.88 -24.62
CA LEU A 265 -17.90 3.01 -23.44
C LEU A 265 -18.64 3.67 -22.27
N PHE A 266 -18.35 4.96 -22.00
CA PHE A 266 -19.04 5.70 -20.94
C PHE A 266 -20.52 5.91 -21.25
N ASP A 267 -20.87 6.20 -22.53
CA ASP A 267 -22.25 6.40 -22.97
C ASP A 267 -23.09 5.12 -22.84
N GLU A 268 -22.53 3.95 -23.13
CA GLU A 268 -23.19 2.67 -22.88
C GLU A 268 -23.36 2.43 -21.38
N PHE A 269 -22.28 2.57 -20.61
CA PHE A 269 -22.31 2.33 -19.16
C PHE A 269 -23.33 3.23 -18.45
N LYS A 270 -23.36 4.53 -18.73
CA LYS A 270 -24.31 5.45 -18.07
C LYS A 270 -25.77 5.11 -18.38
N GLY A 271 -26.05 4.52 -19.54
CA GLY A 271 -27.38 4.03 -19.87
C GLY A 271 -27.89 2.95 -18.92
N LEU A 272 -27.01 2.07 -18.45
CA LEU A 272 -27.30 1.06 -17.43
C LEU A 272 -27.57 1.63 -16.02
N THR A 273 -27.24 2.90 -15.79
CA THR A 273 -27.47 3.58 -14.50
C THR A 273 -28.80 4.34 -14.44
N ALA A 274 -29.48 4.54 -15.57
CA ALA A 274 -30.71 5.32 -15.63
C ALA A 274 -31.80 4.77 -14.69
N GLY A 275 -32.39 5.67 -13.90
CA GLY A 275 -33.42 5.33 -12.92
C GLY A 275 -32.92 4.60 -11.66
N ARG A 276 -31.62 4.44 -11.47
CA ARG A 276 -31.05 3.83 -10.28
C ARG A 276 -30.51 4.87 -9.30
N ASP A 277 -30.08 4.39 -8.12
CA ASP A 277 -29.47 5.22 -7.05
C ASP A 277 -28.26 6.03 -7.51
N LEU A 278 -27.54 5.54 -8.52
CA LEU A 278 -26.37 6.18 -9.12
C LEU A 278 -26.64 6.75 -10.52
N ASP A 279 -27.85 7.16 -10.85
CA ASP A 279 -28.21 7.65 -12.19
C ASP A 279 -27.22 8.70 -12.72
N MET A 280 -26.51 8.37 -13.79
CA MET A 280 -25.53 9.22 -14.47
C MET A 280 -25.99 9.62 -15.87
N SER A 281 -27.27 9.34 -16.24
CA SER A 281 -27.79 9.46 -17.59
C SER A 281 -27.71 10.89 -18.17
N GLY A 282 -27.64 11.89 -17.29
CA GLY A 282 -27.46 13.30 -17.66
C GLY A 282 -26.02 13.77 -17.80
N ILE A 283 -25.02 12.94 -17.40
CA ILE A 283 -23.61 13.33 -17.44
C ILE A 283 -23.01 12.99 -18.82
N ASP A 284 -22.25 13.93 -19.36
CA ASP A 284 -21.30 13.66 -20.46
C ASP A 284 -19.95 14.37 -20.24
N ARG A 285 -18.98 14.03 -21.07
CA ARG A 285 -17.62 14.58 -20.95
C ARG A 285 -17.56 16.08 -21.21
N GLN A 286 -18.40 16.61 -22.09
CA GLN A 286 -18.45 18.06 -22.40
C GLN A 286 -18.99 18.84 -21.20
N LEU A 287 -20.03 18.33 -20.55
CA LEU A 287 -20.57 18.91 -19.33
C LEU A 287 -19.53 18.97 -18.23
N ILE A 288 -18.73 17.87 -18.04
CA ILE A 288 -17.63 17.85 -17.07
C ILE A 288 -16.52 18.86 -17.45
N ASP A 289 -16.23 19.02 -18.74
CA ASP A 289 -15.22 19.99 -19.21
C ASP A 289 -15.65 21.44 -18.98
N LEU A 290 -16.92 21.74 -19.13
CA LEU A 290 -17.49 23.09 -18.97
C LEU A 290 -17.74 23.46 -17.50
N HIS A 291 -18.26 22.54 -16.71
CA HIS A 291 -18.75 22.80 -15.35
C HIS A 291 -17.93 22.13 -14.24
N GLY A 292 -16.84 21.43 -14.60
CA GLY A 292 -16.01 20.66 -13.67
C GLY A 292 -16.65 19.31 -13.29
N PRO A 293 -16.00 18.57 -12.36
CA PRO A 293 -16.47 17.25 -11.91
C PRO A 293 -17.88 17.27 -11.35
N GLN A 294 -18.72 16.30 -11.73
CA GLN A 294 -20.13 16.20 -11.35
C GLN A 294 -20.38 15.02 -10.40
N GLN A 295 -21.22 15.22 -9.39
CA GLN A 295 -21.64 14.15 -8.49
C GLN A 295 -22.89 13.43 -8.99
N TRP A 296 -22.87 12.10 -8.97
CA TRP A 296 -24.09 11.34 -9.17
C TRP A 296 -24.92 11.25 -7.85
N PRO A 297 -26.27 11.06 -7.90
CA PRO A 297 -27.15 11.02 -9.06
C PRO A 297 -27.17 12.33 -9.86
N PHE A 298 -27.18 12.18 -11.19
CA PHE A 298 -27.34 13.28 -12.16
C PHE A 298 -28.21 12.78 -13.33
N PRO A 299 -29.52 12.63 -13.12
CA PRO A 299 -30.42 12.12 -14.14
C PRO A 299 -30.53 13.07 -15.34
N ARG A 300 -31.00 12.54 -16.46
CA ARG A 300 -31.24 13.34 -17.66
C ARG A 300 -32.16 14.53 -17.34
N GLY A 301 -31.74 15.72 -17.75
CA GLY A 301 -32.46 16.97 -17.51
C GLY A 301 -32.13 17.68 -16.20
N ALA A 302 -31.29 17.06 -15.33
CA ALA A 302 -30.74 17.76 -14.17
C ALA A 302 -29.73 18.83 -14.63
N SER A 303 -29.68 19.94 -13.92
CA SER A 303 -28.71 21.04 -14.15
C SER A 303 -27.49 20.94 -13.26
N VAL A 304 -27.56 20.17 -12.17
CA VAL A 304 -26.53 19.99 -11.14
C VAL A 304 -26.66 18.60 -10.53
N GLY A 305 -25.52 18.00 -10.16
CA GLY A 305 -25.50 16.72 -9.47
C GLY A 305 -25.99 16.83 -8.03
N THR A 306 -26.27 15.68 -7.41
CA THR A 306 -26.77 15.60 -6.03
C THR A 306 -25.61 15.63 -5.04
N PRO A 307 -25.34 16.75 -4.35
CA PRO A 307 -24.17 16.87 -3.48
C PRO A 307 -24.27 15.99 -2.23
N ARG A 308 -25.47 15.61 -1.81
CA ARG A 308 -25.72 14.81 -0.61
C ARG A 308 -26.85 13.81 -0.83
N LEU A 309 -26.58 12.53 -0.50
CA LEU A 309 -27.54 11.45 -0.54
C LEU A 309 -28.40 11.41 0.74
N TYR A 310 -29.58 10.81 0.64
CA TYR A 310 -30.44 10.43 1.76
C TYR A 310 -30.93 11.62 2.63
N THR A 311 -30.99 12.81 2.06
CA THR A 311 -31.55 14.00 2.76
C THR A 311 -33.05 13.90 3.00
N ASP A 312 -33.75 13.09 2.19
CA ASP A 312 -35.16 12.75 2.28
C ASP A 312 -35.43 11.54 3.18
N GLY A 313 -34.39 10.88 3.68
CA GLY A 313 -34.51 9.65 4.48
C GLY A 313 -34.94 8.42 3.69
N ILE A 314 -34.84 8.46 2.35
CA ILE A 314 -35.11 7.32 1.46
C ILE A 314 -33.79 6.66 1.09
N PHE A 315 -33.71 5.33 1.28
CA PHE A 315 -32.51 4.52 1.03
C PHE A 315 -32.76 3.51 -0.11
N PRO A 316 -31.73 3.10 -0.85
CA PRO A 316 -31.85 2.15 -1.97
C PRO A 316 -31.98 0.70 -1.49
N THR A 317 -32.99 0.45 -0.68
CA THR A 317 -33.43 -0.86 -0.18
C THR A 317 -34.87 -1.14 -0.64
N ASP A 318 -35.30 -2.37 -0.65
CA ASP A 318 -36.66 -2.74 -1.06
C ASP A 318 -37.76 -2.02 -0.23
N SER A 319 -37.46 -1.72 1.04
CA SER A 319 -38.36 -0.99 1.92
C SER A 319 -38.23 0.53 1.86
N GLY A 320 -37.25 1.07 1.14
CA GLY A 320 -36.89 2.49 1.17
C GLY A 320 -36.30 2.97 2.49
N ARG A 321 -36.05 2.05 3.46
CA ARG A 321 -35.54 2.37 4.80
C ARG A 321 -34.11 1.87 4.98
N ALA A 322 -33.30 2.61 5.74
CA ALA A 322 -31.97 2.14 6.16
C ALA A 322 -32.12 0.93 7.09
N GLN A 323 -31.19 0.00 7.00
CA GLN A 323 -31.21 -1.24 7.79
C GLN A 323 -30.12 -1.22 8.86
N PHE A 324 -30.50 -1.43 10.11
CA PHE A 324 -29.57 -1.81 11.17
C PHE A 324 -29.25 -3.30 11.03
N LEU A 325 -27.97 -3.62 10.94
CA LEU A 325 -27.48 -5.00 10.88
C LEU A 325 -26.95 -5.41 12.25
N SER A 326 -27.51 -6.46 12.83
CA SER A 326 -27.13 -6.99 14.15
C SER A 326 -26.13 -8.13 14.00
N GLU A 327 -24.86 -7.77 13.75
CA GLU A 327 -23.76 -8.73 13.63
C GLU A 327 -23.00 -8.83 14.97
N PRO A 328 -22.90 -10.04 15.57
CA PRO A 328 -22.12 -10.24 16.77
C PRO A 328 -20.63 -10.06 16.51
N TYR A 329 -19.84 -9.85 17.58
CA TYR A 329 -18.39 -9.81 17.46
C TYR A 329 -17.85 -11.13 16.90
N ILE A 330 -17.04 -11.01 15.86
CA ILE A 330 -16.32 -12.12 15.23
C ILE A 330 -14.84 -11.94 15.52
N ALA A 331 -14.25 -12.91 16.23
CA ALA A 331 -12.81 -12.90 16.50
C ALA A 331 -12.01 -13.08 15.20
N ALA A 332 -10.78 -12.57 15.17
CA ALA A 332 -9.84 -12.85 14.08
C ALA A 332 -9.62 -14.36 13.94
N LYS A 333 -9.47 -14.82 12.69
CA LYS A 333 -9.29 -16.26 12.40
C LYS A 333 -8.03 -16.85 13.04
N GLU A 334 -6.99 -16.06 13.16
CA GLU A 334 -5.71 -16.46 13.71
C GLU A 334 -5.35 -15.56 14.89
N LEU A 335 -5.70 -16.02 16.08
CA LEU A 335 -5.31 -15.35 17.32
C LEU A 335 -3.86 -15.68 17.67
N ARG A 336 -3.22 -14.78 18.43
CA ARG A 336 -1.94 -15.07 19.08
C ARG A 336 -2.11 -16.19 20.09
N ASP A 337 -1.08 -17.01 20.25
CA ASP A 337 -0.98 -18.10 21.22
C ASP A 337 0.43 -18.20 21.79
N ALA A 338 0.75 -19.28 22.50
CA ALA A 338 2.05 -19.49 23.12
C ALA A 338 3.17 -19.64 22.08
N ASP A 339 2.88 -20.24 20.92
CA ASP A 339 3.87 -20.44 19.84
C ASP A 339 4.05 -19.18 18.98
N TYR A 340 3.01 -18.36 18.83
CA TYR A 340 2.98 -17.12 18.05
C TYR A 340 2.44 -15.98 18.92
N PRO A 341 3.25 -15.45 19.87
CA PRO A 341 2.77 -14.57 20.93
C PRO A 341 2.49 -13.12 20.51
N LEU A 342 2.86 -12.73 19.30
CA LEU A 342 2.66 -11.40 18.78
C LEU A 342 1.60 -11.37 17.67
N THR A 343 0.86 -10.27 17.61
CA THR A 343 -0.04 -9.97 16.48
C THR A 343 0.67 -9.07 15.48
N LEU A 344 0.87 -9.55 14.26
CA LEU A 344 1.39 -8.74 13.16
C LEU A 344 0.27 -7.92 12.52
N ASN A 345 0.45 -6.60 12.49
CA ASN A 345 -0.33 -5.68 11.67
C ASN A 345 0.55 -5.15 10.54
N THR A 346 0.05 -5.16 9.31
CA THR A 346 0.72 -4.52 8.17
C THR A 346 0.04 -3.20 7.81
N GLY A 347 0.81 -2.20 7.41
CA GLY A 347 0.26 -0.89 7.13
C GLY A 347 1.05 -0.07 6.12
N ARG A 348 0.57 1.15 5.85
CA ARG A 348 1.20 2.10 4.94
C ARG A 348 2.20 3.00 5.65
N LEU A 349 3.24 3.36 4.90
CA LEU A 349 4.02 4.56 5.16
C LEU A 349 3.45 5.72 4.32
N ARG A 350 3.58 6.95 4.83
CA ARG A 350 3.01 8.14 4.17
C ARG A 350 3.61 8.46 2.79
N ASP A 351 4.88 8.06 2.55
CA ASP A 351 5.62 8.43 1.36
C ASP A 351 5.73 7.31 0.32
N GLN A 352 5.15 6.11 0.62
CA GLN A 352 5.21 4.96 -0.26
C GLN A 352 3.83 4.58 -0.79
N TRP A 353 3.80 4.00 -1.99
CA TRP A 353 2.58 3.59 -2.69
C TRP A 353 2.60 2.08 -3.00
N HIS A 354 1.64 1.33 -2.45
CA HIS A 354 1.49 -0.12 -2.67
C HIS A 354 2.84 -0.88 -2.65
N GLY A 355 3.15 -1.70 -3.68
CA GLY A 355 4.45 -2.39 -3.86
C GLY A 355 5.55 -1.53 -4.46
N MET A 356 5.45 -0.21 -4.33
CA MET A 356 6.46 0.76 -4.79
C MET A 356 6.75 0.73 -6.29
N SER A 357 5.85 0.24 -7.13
CA SER A 357 6.03 0.25 -8.59
C SER A 357 6.32 1.65 -9.15
N ARG A 358 5.76 2.70 -8.54
CA ARG A 358 6.00 4.11 -8.87
C ARG A 358 6.97 4.78 -7.90
N THR A 359 6.69 4.72 -6.61
CA THR A 359 7.50 5.41 -5.59
C THR A 359 8.88 4.80 -5.42
N GLY A 360 9.06 3.51 -5.73
CA GLY A 360 10.35 2.82 -5.76
C GLY A 360 11.29 3.24 -6.89
N THR A 361 10.91 4.22 -7.71
CA THR A 361 11.79 4.87 -8.71
C THR A 361 12.25 6.27 -8.28
N ALA A 362 11.70 6.78 -7.17
CA ALA A 362 11.92 8.13 -6.69
C ALA A 362 12.71 8.15 -5.37
N ALA A 363 14.02 8.28 -5.45
CA ALA A 363 14.93 8.16 -4.30
C ALA A 363 14.57 9.10 -3.14
N ARG A 364 14.09 10.31 -3.42
CA ARG A 364 13.66 11.28 -2.40
C ARG A 364 12.57 10.75 -1.46
N LEU A 365 11.75 9.79 -1.90
CA LEU A 365 10.66 9.23 -1.08
C LEU A 365 11.15 8.22 -0.05
N PHE A 366 12.40 7.79 -0.12
CA PHE A 366 13.05 6.93 0.87
C PHE A 366 13.71 7.69 2.03
N GLY A 367 13.74 9.01 1.98
CA GLY A 367 14.37 9.84 3.03
C GLY A 367 13.69 9.73 4.41
N HIS A 368 12.39 9.42 4.47
CA HIS A 368 11.68 9.21 5.73
C HIS A 368 11.88 7.80 6.29
N VAL A 369 11.74 6.76 5.46
CA VAL A 369 11.99 5.35 5.80
C VAL A 369 12.72 4.70 4.62
N SER A 370 13.97 4.32 4.85
CA SER A 370 14.86 3.81 3.80
C SER A 370 14.86 2.29 3.62
N GLU A 371 14.29 1.55 4.59
CA GLU A 371 14.19 0.08 4.57
C GLU A 371 12.97 -0.42 5.34
N ALA A 372 12.58 -1.66 5.11
CA ALA A 372 11.56 -2.32 5.92
C ALA A 372 12.07 -2.47 7.35
N LEU A 373 11.32 -1.95 8.31
CA LEU A 373 11.64 -2.00 9.73
C LEU A 373 10.46 -2.64 10.48
N LEU A 374 10.73 -3.66 11.30
CA LEU A 374 9.76 -4.19 12.23
C LEU A 374 9.65 -3.26 13.43
N SER A 375 8.50 -2.62 13.61
CA SER A 375 8.24 -1.79 14.79
C SER A 375 7.63 -2.62 15.91
N LEU A 376 8.24 -2.54 17.09
CA LEU A 376 7.78 -3.17 18.33
C LEU A 376 7.66 -2.14 19.45
N ASN A 377 6.83 -2.44 20.45
CA ASN A 377 6.88 -1.68 21.69
C ASN A 377 8.26 -1.83 22.36
N PRO A 378 8.87 -0.77 22.91
CA PRO A 378 10.16 -0.86 23.60
C PRO A 378 10.20 -1.90 24.73
N ARG A 379 9.08 -2.14 25.42
CA ARG A 379 8.99 -3.21 26.45
C ARG A 379 9.08 -4.61 25.84
N ASP A 380 8.49 -4.83 24.66
CA ASP A 380 8.65 -6.10 23.95
C ASP A 380 10.07 -6.25 23.42
N MET A 381 10.71 -5.19 22.91
CA MET A 381 12.12 -5.24 22.54
C MET A 381 13.01 -5.66 23.72
N GLN A 382 12.80 -5.08 24.89
CA GLN A 382 13.51 -5.46 26.12
C GLN A 382 13.25 -6.92 26.50
N ARG A 383 11.99 -7.38 26.40
CA ARG A 383 11.61 -8.79 26.69
C ARG A 383 12.32 -9.80 25.80
N TYR A 384 12.55 -9.44 24.52
CA TYR A 384 13.23 -10.30 23.55
C TYR A 384 14.74 -10.03 23.43
N ASP A 385 15.32 -9.22 24.32
CA ASP A 385 16.75 -8.81 24.30
C ASP A 385 17.19 -8.26 22.93
N LEU A 386 16.41 -7.33 22.39
CA LEU A 386 16.63 -6.72 21.10
C LEU A 386 17.08 -5.26 21.23
N GLN A 387 18.05 -4.89 20.39
CA GLN A 387 18.49 -3.51 20.21
C GLN A 387 18.00 -2.96 18.87
N PRO A 388 17.79 -1.64 18.74
CA PRO A 388 17.46 -1.04 17.45
C PRO A 388 18.50 -1.39 16.37
N GLY A 389 18.04 -1.92 15.24
CA GLY A 389 18.86 -2.36 14.13
C GLY A 389 19.29 -3.84 14.18
N ASP A 390 19.01 -4.55 15.25
CA ASP A 390 19.22 -6.01 15.30
C ASP A 390 18.39 -6.67 14.18
N LEU A 391 18.99 -7.63 13.47
CA LEU A 391 18.25 -8.47 12.54
C LEU A 391 17.47 -9.53 13.31
N VAL A 392 16.19 -9.66 12.95
CA VAL A 392 15.31 -10.67 13.53
C VAL A 392 14.68 -11.51 12.42
N LYS A 393 14.42 -12.76 12.72
CA LYS A 393 13.58 -13.66 11.94
C LYS A 393 12.16 -13.54 12.48
N LEU A 394 11.27 -12.94 11.69
CA LEU A 394 9.83 -12.86 11.97
C LEU A 394 9.17 -14.07 11.32
N ILE A 395 8.52 -14.91 12.09
CA ILE A 395 7.98 -16.21 11.66
C ILE A 395 6.48 -16.25 11.90
N SER A 396 5.73 -16.62 10.86
CA SER A 396 4.30 -16.97 10.93
C SER A 396 4.12 -18.47 10.66
N ARG A 397 2.87 -18.96 10.68
CA ARG A 397 2.55 -20.35 10.30
C ARG A 397 2.79 -20.66 8.82
N ARG A 398 3.07 -19.65 7.97
CA ARG A 398 3.16 -19.76 6.50
C ARG A 398 4.55 -19.48 5.94
N GLY A 399 5.33 -18.72 6.65
CA GLY A 399 6.65 -18.32 6.19
C GLY A 399 7.42 -17.52 7.21
N GLU A 400 8.60 -17.11 6.81
CA GLU A 400 9.52 -16.34 7.62
C GLU A 400 10.11 -15.17 6.83
N LEU A 401 10.55 -14.14 7.52
CA LEU A 401 11.13 -12.94 6.93
C LEU A 401 12.23 -12.42 7.85
N LEU A 402 13.38 -12.09 7.28
CA LEU A 402 14.49 -11.42 7.96
C LEU A 402 14.42 -9.91 7.76
N LEU A 403 14.50 -9.15 8.83
CA LEU A 403 14.44 -7.68 8.77
C LEU A 403 15.00 -7.05 10.06
N PRO A 404 15.42 -5.77 10.00
CA PRO A 404 15.83 -5.05 11.20
C PRO A 404 14.62 -4.69 12.07
N VAL A 405 14.84 -4.56 13.38
CA VAL A 405 13.84 -4.17 14.37
C VAL A 405 14.09 -2.77 14.92
N GLY A 406 13.02 -2.06 15.28
CA GLY A 406 13.07 -0.77 15.95
C GLY A 406 11.96 -0.58 16.96
N GLY A 407 12.22 0.26 17.98
CA GLY A 407 11.23 0.63 19.00
C GLY A 407 10.25 1.69 18.49
N ASP A 408 8.96 1.51 18.82
CA ASP A 408 7.90 2.49 18.56
C ASP A 408 6.86 2.44 19.70
N ASP A 409 6.80 3.49 20.51
CA ASP A 409 5.87 3.61 21.65
C ASP A 409 4.39 3.64 21.20
N SER A 410 4.12 3.94 19.95
CA SER A 410 2.76 3.91 19.40
C SER A 410 2.25 2.50 19.09
N VAL A 411 3.14 1.50 19.09
CA VAL A 411 2.77 0.09 18.95
C VAL A 411 2.48 -0.49 20.33
N ALA A 412 1.31 -1.09 20.52
CA ALA A 412 0.94 -1.67 21.81
C ALA A 412 1.76 -2.94 22.11
N CYS A 413 1.99 -3.25 23.39
CA CYS A 413 2.65 -4.49 23.79
C CYS A 413 1.92 -5.72 23.24
N GLY A 414 2.68 -6.70 22.76
CA GLY A 414 2.16 -7.90 22.10
C GLY A 414 1.72 -7.68 20.65
N GLN A 415 1.98 -6.49 20.09
CA GLN A 415 1.77 -6.19 18.67
C GLN A 415 3.10 -5.90 17.96
N ALA A 416 3.11 -6.21 16.68
CA ALA A 416 4.20 -5.90 15.76
C ALA A 416 3.63 -5.17 14.54
N PHE A 417 4.30 -4.14 14.06
CA PHE A 417 3.91 -3.42 12.85
C PHE A 417 4.98 -3.55 11.77
N LEU A 418 4.55 -3.85 10.53
CA LEU A 418 5.45 -3.97 9.40
C LEU A 418 4.89 -3.19 8.18
N PRO A 419 5.68 -2.31 7.56
CA PRO A 419 5.26 -1.63 6.35
C PRO A 419 5.00 -2.59 5.20
N MET A 420 3.81 -2.51 4.59
CA MET A 420 3.34 -3.44 3.55
C MET A 420 4.04 -3.28 2.18
N HIS A 421 4.85 -2.24 2.00
CA HIS A 421 5.35 -1.82 0.69
C HIS A 421 6.48 -2.68 0.14
N TRP A 422 7.27 -3.34 1.01
CA TRP A 422 8.42 -4.15 0.62
C TRP A 422 8.00 -5.53 0.12
N GLY A 423 7.86 -5.65 -1.20
CA GLY A 423 7.78 -6.93 -1.91
C GLY A 423 9.16 -7.55 -2.11
N ASP A 424 9.19 -8.72 -2.75
CA ASP A 424 10.41 -9.48 -3.01
C ASP A 424 11.47 -8.72 -3.85
N ARG A 425 11.05 -7.71 -4.58
CA ARG A 425 11.95 -6.82 -5.30
C ARG A 425 12.90 -6.04 -4.38
N PHE A 426 12.38 -5.57 -3.24
CA PHE A 426 13.10 -4.70 -2.31
C PHE A 426 13.54 -5.41 -1.03
N LEU A 427 12.85 -6.47 -0.63
CA LEU A 427 13.14 -7.25 0.57
C LEU A 427 12.95 -8.73 0.26
N LYS A 428 14.02 -9.52 0.35
CA LYS A 428 13.98 -10.96 0.07
C LYS A 428 12.87 -11.65 0.87
N GLY A 429 11.93 -12.29 0.16
CA GLY A 429 10.76 -12.96 0.72
C GLY A 429 9.47 -12.14 0.67
N GLY A 430 9.55 -10.80 0.84
CA GLY A 430 8.37 -9.93 0.83
C GLY A 430 7.45 -10.08 2.04
N VAL A 431 6.80 -8.98 2.44
CA VAL A 431 6.02 -8.89 3.69
C VAL A 431 4.82 -9.85 3.75
N ASN A 432 4.11 -10.02 2.64
CA ASN A 432 2.89 -10.83 2.62
C ASN A 432 3.13 -12.36 2.59
N ALA A 433 4.40 -12.81 2.64
CA ALA A 433 4.72 -14.21 2.94
C ALA A 433 4.26 -14.62 4.36
N LEU A 434 4.06 -13.65 5.25
CA LEU A 434 3.64 -13.88 6.64
C LEU A 434 2.12 -13.86 6.84
N THR A 435 1.35 -13.24 5.92
CA THR A 435 -0.08 -13.00 6.11
C THR A 435 -0.94 -14.20 5.73
N GLN A 436 -2.13 -14.30 6.34
CA GLN A 436 -3.02 -15.45 6.17
C GLN A 436 -3.98 -15.30 4.97
N PRO A 437 -4.31 -16.37 4.23
CA PRO A 437 -5.21 -16.33 3.07
C PRO A 437 -6.71 -16.32 3.45
N ALA A 438 -7.05 -16.16 4.72
CA ALA A 438 -8.43 -16.04 5.15
C ALA A 438 -9.06 -14.73 4.63
N PHE A 439 -10.37 -14.74 4.38
CA PHE A 439 -11.08 -13.59 3.82
C PHE A 439 -12.46 -13.41 4.46
N ASP A 440 -13.03 -12.22 4.32
CA ASP A 440 -14.40 -11.89 4.72
C ASP A 440 -15.41 -12.69 3.89
N PRO A 441 -16.42 -13.34 4.52
CA PRO A 441 -17.35 -14.21 3.79
C PRO A 441 -18.25 -13.47 2.80
N ILE A 442 -18.47 -12.15 2.98
CA ILE A 442 -19.35 -11.33 2.15
C ILE A 442 -18.54 -10.60 1.08
N SER A 443 -17.58 -9.77 1.48
CA SER A 443 -16.78 -8.95 0.56
C SER A 443 -15.67 -9.73 -0.13
N LYS A 444 -15.33 -10.91 0.36
CA LYS A 444 -14.18 -11.73 -0.08
C LYS A 444 -12.82 -11.02 0.05
N GLN A 445 -12.76 -9.92 0.80
CA GLN A 445 -11.52 -9.19 1.05
C GLN A 445 -10.60 -10.00 1.97
N PRO A 446 -9.32 -10.21 1.61
CA PRO A 446 -8.40 -11.00 2.43
C PRO A 446 -8.00 -10.29 3.73
N GLU A 447 -7.70 -11.09 4.76
CA GLU A 447 -7.14 -10.63 6.03
C GLU A 447 -5.66 -10.29 5.87
N LEU A 448 -5.32 -9.02 5.94
CA LEU A 448 -3.93 -8.55 5.84
C LEU A 448 -3.49 -7.78 7.09
N LYS A 449 -4.36 -7.65 8.09
CA LYS A 449 -4.13 -6.80 9.25
C LYS A 449 -3.93 -7.57 10.55
N HIS A 450 -4.06 -8.89 10.51
CA HIS A 450 -3.95 -9.71 11.70
C HIS A 450 -3.38 -11.09 11.37
N SER A 451 -2.15 -11.36 11.82
CA SER A 451 -1.51 -12.68 11.74
C SER A 451 -0.72 -12.94 13.01
N GLY A 452 -0.77 -14.17 13.53
CA GLY A 452 0.06 -14.61 14.65
C GLY A 452 1.51 -14.79 14.21
N VAL A 453 2.46 -14.18 14.94
CA VAL A 453 3.88 -14.27 14.64
C VAL A 453 4.73 -14.45 15.89
N LYS A 454 5.93 -15.03 15.73
CA LYS A 454 7.01 -15.05 16.71
C LYS A 454 8.27 -14.39 16.15
N ILE A 455 9.16 -13.99 17.06
CA ILE A 455 10.43 -13.35 16.71
C ILE A 455 11.57 -14.19 17.29
N GLU A 456 12.60 -14.37 16.47
CA GLU A 456 13.88 -14.97 16.86
C GLU A 456 15.00 -14.02 16.43
N LYS A 457 15.96 -13.74 17.31
CA LYS A 457 17.15 -12.93 16.96
C LYS A 457 17.97 -13.68 15.92
N ALA A 458 18.33 -13.03 14.82
CA ALA A 458 19.09 -13.64 13.75
C ALA A 458 20.60 -13.45 13.97
N HIS A 459 21.34 -14.57 13.89
CA HIS A 459 22.81 -14.56 13.96
C HIS A 459 23.40 -14.60 12.55
N LEU A 460 23.64 -13.41 11.98
CA LEU A 460 24.24 -13.22 10.65
C LEU A 460 25.46 -12.30 10.78
N PRO A 461 26.62 -12.83 11.22
CA PRO A 461 27.78 -12.01 11.58
C PRO A 461 28.45 -11.34 10.39
N TRP A 462 28.36 -11.92 9.19
CA TRP A 462 28.91 -11.30 8.00
C TRP A 462 27.90 -10.31 7.41
N GLN A 463 28.30 -9.03 7.37
CA GLN A 463 27.45 -7.91 6.96
C GLN A 463 27.92 -7.32 5.63
N PHE A 464 26.99 -6.80 4.84
CA PHE A 464 27.26 -6.16 3.57
C PHE A 464 26.48 -4.86 3.43
N PHE A 465 27.15 -3.83 2.93
CA PHE A 465 26.55 -2.56 2.57
C PHE A 465 27.13 -2.09 1.25
N ALA A 466 26.27 -1.67 0.32
CA ALA A 466 26.70 -0.98 -0.88
C ALA A 466 25.80 0.23 -1.18
N LEU A 467 26.41 1.26 -1.77
CA LEU A 467 25.75 2.45 -2.29
C LEU A 467 26.35 2.75 -3.66
N ILE A 468 25.49 2.99 -4.65
CA ILE A 468 25.94 3.41 -5.98
C ILE A 468 25.02 4.50 -6.55
N GLU A 469 25.62 5.64 -6.92
CA GLU A 469 24.95 6.75 -7.60
C GLU A 469 24.67 6.43 -9.07
N GLY A 470 23.51 6.87 -9.59
CA GLY A 470 23.19 6.78 -11.03
C GLY A 470 21.82 6.24 -11.34
N ASN A 471 21.69 5.47 -12.43
CA ASN A 471 20.41 4.88 -12.85
C ASN A 471 20.02 3.72 -11.94
N VAL A 472 19.26 4.03 -10.88
CA VAL A 472 18.89 3.08 -9.82
C VAL A 472 18.11 1.87 -10.32
N GLN A 473 17.31 2.02 -11.38
CA GLN A 473 16.54 0.91 -11.95
C GLN A 473 17.45 -0.10 -12.64
N GLN A 474 18.33 0.37 -13.50
CA GLN A 474 19.30 -0.46 -14.20
C GLN A 474 20.25 -1.16 -13.23
N GLN A 475 20.71 -0.44 -12.20
CA GLN A 475 21.57 -1.01 -11.17
C GLN A 475 20.85 -2.09 -10.35
N MET A 476 19.58 -1.87 -10.00
CA MET A 476 18.78 -2.88 -9.29
C MET A 476 18.56 -4.13 -10.14
N GLU A 477 18.24 -3.99 -11.43
CA GLU A 477 18.09 -5.12 -12.37
C GLU A 477 19.37 -5.98 -12.46
N ARG A 478 20.54 -5.35 -12.44
CA ARG A 478 21.84 -6.03 -12.51
C ARG A 478 22.29 -6.64 -11.18
N LEU A 479 22.06 -5.93 -10.06
CA LEU A 479 22.58 -6.32 -8.73
C LEU A 479 21.65 -7.27 -7.97
N ARG A 480 20.32 -7.17 -8.16
CA ARG A 480 19.36 -8.00 -7.41
C ARG A 480 19.62 -9.51 -7.58
N PRO A 481 19.86 -10.05 -8.82
CA PRO A 481 20.18 -11.47 -8.98
C PRO A 481 21.50 -11.89 -8.33
N LEU A 482 22.52 -11.03 -8.37
CA LEU A 482 23.82 -11.30 -7.74
C LEU A 482 23.71 -11.34 -6.22
N CYS A 483 22.88 -10.47 -5.65
CA CYS A 483 22.71 -10.37 -4.21
C CYS A 483 21.71 -11.39 -3.62
N ASP A 484 21.03 -12.19 -4.45
CA ASP A 484 20.03 -13.16 -3.97
C ASP A 484 20.63 -14.33 -3.18
N VAL A 485 21.93 -14.52 -3.25
CA VAL A 485 22.70 -15.48 -2.45
C VAL A 485 22.68 -15.15 -0.96
N PHE A 486 22.56 -13.87 -0.58
CA PHE A 486 22.57 -13.46 0.83
C PHE A 486 21.32 -13.96 1.56
N THR A 487 21.50 -14.35 2.83
CA THR A 487 20.39 -14.80 3.69
C THR A 487 19.41 -13.67 3.98
N TYR A 488 19.92 -12.49 4.37
CA TYR A 488 19.16 -11.24 4.42
C TYR A 488 19.54 -10.35 3.25
N LEU A 489 18.57 -9.76 2.59
CA LEU A 489 18.77 -8.77 1.52
C LEU A 489 17.66 -7.74 1.56
N SER A 490 18.05 -6.47 1.69
CA SER A 490 17.18 -5.30 1.54
C SER A 490 17.80 -4.33 0.56
N MET A 491 17.00 -3.88 -0.39
CA MET A 491 17.34 -2.80 -1.33
C MET A 491 16.48 -1.58 -1.07
N GLY A 492 17.04 -0.40 -1.25
CA GLY A 492 16.35 0.88 -1.08
C GLY A 492 17.05 1.95 -1.89
N LEU A 493 16.49 3.15 -1.83
CA LEU A 493 17.05 4.29 -2.55
C LEU A 493 17.43 5.40 -1.58
N ALA A 494 18.35 6.27 -2.01
CA ALA A 494 18.75 7.47 -1.26
C ALA A 494 19.01 8.64 -2.21
N GLY A 495 19.05 9.85 -1.62
CA GLY A 495 19.34 11.10 -2.32
C GLY A 495 18.09 11.75 -2.91
N ARG A 496 18.30 12.95 -3.45
CA ARG A 496 17.25 13.75 -4.13
C ARG A 496 17.68 14.08 -5.55
N GLU A 497 18.64 14.98 -5.67
CA GLU A 497 19.20 15.41 -6.97
C GLU A 497 20.15 14.34 -7.55
N ARG A 498 20.80 13.61 -6.67
CA ARG A 498 21.68 12.48 -7.00
C ARG A 498 21.09 11.20 -6.44
N PRO A 499 20.28 10.46 -7.23
CA PRO A 499 19.71 9.19 -6.78
C PRO A 499 20.80 8.11 -6.68
N ALA A 500 20.72 7.31 -5.62
CA ALA A 500 21.57 6.14 -5.43
C ALA A 500 20.75 4.92 -5.01
N LEU A 501 21.20 3.75 -5.44
CA LEU A 501 20.74 2.46 -4.92
C LEU A 501 21.53 2.15 -3.64
N ILE A 502 20.83 1.72 -2.62
CA ILE A 502 21.40 1.18 -1.38
C ILE A 502 21.08 -0.30 -1.29
N ILE A 503 22.08 -1.10 -0.94
CA ILE A 503 21.97 -2.53 -0.66
C ILE A 503 22.44 -2.79 0.76
N ARG A 504 21.64 -3.50 1.55
CA ARG A 504 21.99 -4.05 2.85
C ARG A 504 21.75 -5.54 2.81
N ALA A 505 22.77 -6.31 3.16
CA ALA A 505 22.67 -7.75 3.19
C ALA A 505 23.45 -8.33 4.37
N ALA A 506 23.13 -9.57 4.73
CA ALA A 506 23.85 -10.31 5.76
C ALA A 506 23.75 -11.81 5.50
N SER A 507 24.76 -12.55 5.98
CA SER A 507 24.84 -14.01 5.91
C SER A 507 25.54 -14.57 7.14
N ALA A 508 25.38 -15.89 7.39
CA ALA A 508 26.12 -16.59 8.42
C ALA A 508 27.63 -16.64 8.10
N GLU A 509 27.93 -16.83 6.81
CA GLU A 509 29.29 -16.92 6.28
C GLU A 509 29.49 -15.93 5.14
N ALA A 510 30.75 -15.63 4.84
CA ALA A 510 31.13 -14.79 3.70
C ALA A 510 30.77 -15.50 2.38
N PRO A 511 30.29 -14.79 1.37
CA PRO A 511 30.06 -15.35 0.04
C PRO A 511 31.38 -15.61 -0.68
N ASP A 512 31.30 -16.30 -1.83
CA ASP A 512 32.44 -16.50 -2.72
C ASP A 512 33.09 -15.15 -3.08
N PRO A 513 34.42 -15.00 -2.96
CA PRO A 513 35.14 -13.80 -3.35
C PRO A 513 34.91 -13.40 -4.83
N MET A 514 34.69 -14.35 -5.74
CA MET A 514 34.37 -14.05 -7.15
C MET A 514 33.02 -13.31 -7.30
N LEU A 515 32.06 -13.63 -6.43
CA LEU A 515 30.79 -12.89 -6.41
C LEU A 515 31.01 -11.42 -6.02
N LEU A 516 31.83 -11.18 -5.00
CA LEU A 516 32.15 -9.81 -4.56
C LEU A 516 32.88 -9.03 -5.65
N GLN A 517 33.78 -9.68 -6.41
CA GLN A 517 34.42 -9.06 -7.58
C GLN A 517 33.40 -8.72 -8.67
N HIS A 518 32.46 -9.61 -8.95
CA HIS A 518 31.41 -9.34 -9.93
C HIS A 518 30.48 -8.20 -9.48
N ILE A 519 30.15 -8.14 -8.18
CA ILE A 519 29.42 -7.00 -7.61
C ILE A 519 30.24 -5.71 -7.76
N ASP A 520 31.56 -5.73 -7.48
CA ASP A 520 32.45 -4.59 -7.66
C ASP A 520 32.46 -4.08 -9.12
N GLN A 521 32.47 -4.96 -10.10
CA GLN A 521 32.38 -4.60 -11.52
C GLN A 521 31.07 -3.87 -11.84
N VAL A 522 29.95 -4.37 -11.32
CA VAL A 522 28.65 -3.70 -11.53
C VAL A 522 28.58 -2.35 -10.83
N LEU A 523 29.23 -2.24 -9.67
CA LEU A 523 29.35 -0.98 -8.89
C LEU A 523 30.41 -0.02 -9.46
N GLY A 524 31.21 -0.45 -10.45
CA GLY A 524 32.34 0.32 -10.98
C GLY A 524 33.43 0.55 -9.93
N LEU A 525 33.67 -0.42 -9.05
CA LEU A 525 34.65 -0.40 -7.96
C LEU A 525 35.88 -1.25 -8.25
N ASP A 526 35.99 -1.80 -9.43
CA ASP A 526 37.12 -2.62 -9.90
C ASP A 526 38.19 -1.79 -10.62
N GLU A 527 37.84 -0.61 -11.15
CA GLU A 527 38.75 0.26 -11.89
C GLU A 527 38.59 1.74 -11.51
N GLY A 528 39.63 2.56 -11.79
CA GLY A 528 39.62 4.00 -11.61
C GLY A 528 40.01 4.48 -10.21
N PRO A 529 39.54 5.66 -9.75
CA PRO A 529 39.97 6.28 -8.50
C PRO A 529 39.27 5.65 -7.28
N VAL A 530 39.57 4.37 -7.01
CA VAL A 530 38.98 3.58 -5.94
C VAL A 530 39.98 3.40 -4.81
N MET A 531 39.56 3.75 -3.59
CA MET A 531 40.26 3.38 -2.37
C MET A 531 39.84 1.99 -1.96
N ALA A 532 40.78 1.10 -1.65
CA ALA A 532 40.55 -0.29 -1.36
C ALA A 532 41.27 -0.73 -0.08
N TYR A 533 40.60 -1.62 0.67
CA TYR A 533 41.17 -2.36 1.81
C TYR A 533 40.63 -3.78 1.82
N ASP A 534 41.52 -4.78 1.98
CA ASP A 534 41.14 -6.18 2.05
C ASP A 534 41.87 -6.85 3.24
N ASP A 535 41.10 -7.64 4.00
CA ASP A 535 41.59 -8.58 5.00
C ASP A 535 40.97 -9.96 4.69
N PRO A 536 41.63 -10.78 3.87
CA PRO A 536 41.08 -12.09 3.46
C PRO A 536 40.91 -13.06 4.66
N LYS A 537 41.71 -12.90 5.72
CA LYS A 537 41.61 -13.77 6.91
C LYS A 537 40.29 -13.54 7.67
N ARG A 538 39.76 -12.33 7.64
CA ARG A 538 38.52 -11.95 8.30
C ARG A 538 37.35 -11.83 7.31
N SER A 539 37.58 -12.13 6.04
CA SER A 539 36.62 -11.93 4.96
C SER A 539 36.07 -10.48 4.91
N ILE A 540 36.97 -9.51 5.17
CA ILE A 540 36.64 -8.08 5.13
C ILE A 540 37.18 -7.51 3.84
N GLY A 541 36.35 -6.72 3.14
CA GLY A 541 36.74 -5.96 1.98
C GLY A 541 35.99 -4.64 1.92
N LYS A 542 36.70 -3.55 1.65
CA LYS A 542 36.11 -2.21 1.58
C LYS A 542 36.55 -1.50 0.32
N ARG A 543 35.62 -0.80 -0.34
CA ARG A 543 35.84 -0.02 -1.55
C ARG A 543 35.09 1.30 -1.44
N VAL A 544 35.75 2.39 -1.80
CA VAL A 544 35.13 3.71 -1.92
C VAL A 544 35.65 4.38 -3.18
N ARG A 545 34.78 4.72 -4.10
CA ARG A 545 35.09 5.48 -5.33
C ARG A 545 34.87 6.97 -5.08
N ILE A 546 35.86 7.75 -5.50
CA ILE A 546 35.84 9.20 -5.36
C ILE A 546 36.08 9.81 -6.74
N ASP A 547 35.04 10.44 -7.29
CA ASP A 547 35.11 11.17 -8.56
C ASP A 547 34.95 12.66 -8.29
N ASN A 548 35.91 13.48 -8.82
CA ASN A 548 35.90 14.93 -8.65
C ASN A 548 35.80 15.43 -7.20
N GLY A 549 36.37 14.66 -6.26
CA GLY A 549 36.42 15.03 -4.84
C GLY A 549 35.17 14.65 -4.03
N ARG A 550 34.26 13.84 -4.59
CA ARG A 550 33.07 13.34 -3.89
C ARG A 550 32.89 11.83 -4.05
N ILE A 551 32.22 11.20 -3.10
CA ILE A 551 31.89 9.77 -3.14
C ILE A 551 30.80 9.54 -4.20
N THR A 552 30.99 8.51 -5.04
CA THR A 552 30.01 8.06 -6.05
C THR A 552 29.60 6.61 -5.87
N ALA A 553 30.45 5.78 -5.24
CA ALA A 553 30.11 4.41 -4.88
C ALA A 553 30.83 3.97 -3.59
N ILE A 554 30.18 3.11 -2.84
CA ILE A 554 30.71 2.51 -1.60
C ILE A 554 30.37 1.02 -1.60
N ARG A 555 31.30 0.18 -1.16
CA ARG A 555 31.05 -1.21 -0.78
C ARG A 555 31.83 -1.53 0.50
N LEU A 556 31.09 -2.00 1.53
CA LEU A 556 31.61 -2.53 2.79
C LEU A 556 31.17 -3.99 2.90
N ALA A 557 32.09 -4.90 3.03
CA ALA A 557 31.85 -6.35 3.13
C ALA A 557 32.56 -6.90 4.38
N GLY A 558 31.89 -7.75 5.16
CA GLY A 558 32.37 -8.34 6.41
C GLY A 558 32.22 -7.41 7.61
N GLU A 559 32.50 -6.13 7.46
CA GLU A 559 32.38 -5.09 8.49
C GLU A 559 31.78 -3.82 7.88
N THR A 560 30.69 -3.30 8.47
CA THR A 560 29.88 -2.21 7.94
C THR A 560 29.65 -1.05 8.92
N LEU A 561 30.45 -0.92 9.98
CA LEU A 561 30.30 0.12 11.01
C LEU A 561 30.26 1.54 10.40
N ALA A 562 31.07 1.77 9.37
CA ALA A 562 31.19 3.07 8.72
C ALA A 562 29.98 3.47 7.82
N ARG A 563 29.01 2.59 7.61
CA ARG A 563 27.93 2.76 6.63
C ARG A 563 27.14 4.06 6.79
N HIS A 564 26.84 4.47 8.03
CA HIS A 564 25.97 5.63 8.29
C HIS A 564 26.67 6.96 8.00
N TRP A 565 27.89 7.14 8.50
CA TRP A 565 28.59 8.38 8.25
C TRP A 565 29.13 8.47 6.82
N LEU A 566 29.51 7.36 6.18
CA LEU A 566 29.85 7.35 4.75
C LEU A 566 28.67 7.69 3.87
N GLN A 567 27.46 7.21 4.21
CA GLN A 567 26.24 7.58 3.51
C GLN A 567 25.89 9.06 3.72
N ALA A 568 26.12 9.61 4.91
CA ALA A 568 25.96 11.06 5.15
C ALA A 568 26.99 11.86 4.36
N LEU A 569 28.24 11.43 4.37
CA LEU A 569 29.32 12.08 3.63
C LEU A 569 29.12 12.02 2.10
N TRP A 570 28.48 10.98 1.58
CA TRP A 570 28.11 10.89 0.16
C TRP A 570 27.13 11.99 -0.25
N LEU A 571 26.28 12.49 0.64
CA LEU A 571 25.37 13.61 0.35
C LEU A 571 26.09 14.96 0.18
N GLU A 572 27.30 15.09 0.70
CA GLU A 572 28.11 16.30 0.58
C GLU A 572 28.63 16.47 -0.86
N GLU A 573 28.74 17.71 -1.33
CA GLU A 573 29.23 18.01 -2.67
C GLU A 573 30.73 17.74 -2.82
N ARG A 574 31.50 17.87 -1.72
CA ARG A 574 32.95 17.68 -1.73
C ARG A 574 33.42 17.17 -0.37
N ILE A 575 34.23 16.11 -0.38
CA ILE A 575 34.83 15.56 0.83
C ILE A 575 36.03 16.39 1.24
N ASP A 576 36.15 16.73 2.54
CA ASP A 576 37.38 17.28 3.10
C ASP A 576 38.54 16.30 2.89
N ALA A 577 39.67 16.80 2.42
CA ALA A 577 40.86 15.99 2.15
C ALA A 577 41.37 15.26 3.38
N SER A 578 41.16 15.82 4.59
CA SER A 578 41.57 15.22 5.87
C SER A 578 40.77 13.96 6.20
N LEU A 579 39.52 13.83 5.71
CA LEU A 579 38.64 12.67 5.94
C LEU A 579 39.00 11.47 5.06
N ARG A 580 39.67 11.68 3.92
CA ARG A 580 39.99 10.58 2.98
C ARG A 580 40.71 9.43 3.63
N ARG A 581 41.66 9.67 4.54
CA ARG A 581 42.42 8.64 5.27
C ARG A 581 41.57 7.73 6.16
N TRP A 582 40.34 8.18 6.49
CA TRP A 582 39.46 7.46 7.40
C TRP A 582 38.34 6.67 6.70
N LEU A 583 38.13 6.87 5.38
CA LEU A 583 36.99 6.29 4.66
C LEU A 583 36.89 4.76 4.73
N LEU A 584 38.01 4.07 4.92
CA LEU A 584 38.09 2.61 5.06
C LEU A 584 38.25 2.14 6.51
N ALA A 585 38.34 3.08 7.47
CA ALA A 585 38.49 2.76 8.88
C ALA A 585 37.20 2.18 9.48
N PRO A 586 37.29 1.27 10.46
CA PRO A 586 36.12 0.66 11.14
C PRO A 586 35.56 1.61 12.21
N LEU A 587 35.13 2.79 11.81
CA LEU A 587 34.60 3.83 12.70
C LEU A 587 33.07 3.90 12.57
N SER A 588 32.36 3.94 13.68
CA SER A 588 30.90 4.08 13.72
C SER A 588 30.42 5.50 13.48
N SER A 589 31.31 6.50 13.62
CA SER A 589 31.04 7.93 13.40
C SER A 589 32.15 8.60 12.63
N GLU A 590 31.87 9.76 12.02
CA GLU A 590 32.85 10.60 11.38
C GLU A 590 33.89 11.09 12.39
N PRO A 591 35.20 11.03 12.04
CA PRO A 591 36.26 11.52 12.93
C PRO A 591 36.05 12.99 13.36
N GLY A 592 36.07 13.23 14.66
CA GLY A 592 35.87 14.58 15.23
C GLY A 592 34.41 14.97 15.47
N LYS A 593 33.46 14.09 15.15
CA LYS A 593 32.04 14.26 15.53
C LYS A 593 31.64 13.20 16.57
N ASP A 594 30.84 13.59 17.53
CA ASP A 594 30.33 12.65 18.55
C ASP A 594 29.43 11.57 17.93
N SER A 595 29.55 10.33 18.44
CA SER A 595 28.84 9.15 17.94
C SER A 595 27.30 9.19 18.10
N THR A 596 26.76 10.23 18.73
CA THR A 596 25.34 10.38 19.04
C THR A 596 24.48 10.90 17.88
N GLN A 597 25.06 11.35 16.78
CA GLN A 597 24.29 11.72 15.58
C GLN A 597 23.95 10.46 14.77
N ALA A 598 22.84 9.81 15.17
CA ALA A 598 22.15 8.86 14.30
C ALA A 598 21.79 9.51 12.95
N PHE A 599 21.68 8.72 11.89
CA PHE A 599 21.24 9.18 10.58
C PHE A 599 20.00 10.08 10.74
N ASP A 600 20.11 11.33 10.35
CA ASP A 600 19.06 12.33 10.54
C ASP A 600 17.93 12.11 9.52
N LYS A 601 16.83 11.57 10.01
CA LYS A 601 15.67 11.21 9.21
C LYS A 601 15.03 12.45 8.58
N THR A 602 14.72 12.41 7.29
CA THR A 602 13.94 13.46 6.64
C THR A 602 12.50 13.42 7.13
N LEU A 603 12.08 14.39 7.92
CA LEU A 603 10.73 14.49 8.45
C LEU A 603 9.76 15.11 7.43
N CYS A 604 10.17 16.11 6.66
CA CYS A 604 9.36 16.72 5.61
C CYS A 604 10.01 16.54 4.25
N ASN A 605 9.58 15.56 3.46
CA ASN A 605 10.11 15.29 2.13
C ASN A 605 9.89 16.45 1.13
N CYS A 606 8.76 17.18 1.24
CA CYS A 606 8.47 18.29 0.33
C CYS A 606 9.52 19.41 0.44
N MET A 607 9.85 19.80 1.68
CA MET A 607 10.73 20.91 2.01
C MET A 607 12.15 20.45 2.40
N ASN A 608 12.44 19.15 2.36
CA ASN A 608 13.72 18.57 2.76
C ASN A 608 14.15 18.94 4.19
N VAL A 609 13.21 18.90 5.14
CA VAL A 609 13.47 19.25 6.54
C VAL A 609 13.71 17.99 7.35
N SER A 610 14.82 17.95 8.09
CA SER A 610 15.18 16.80 8.92
C SER A 610 14.43 16.79 10.27
N GLN A 611 14.45 15.65 10.94
CA GLN A 611 13.85 15.51 12.26
C GLN A 611 14.62 16.31 13.32
N SER A 612 15.95 16.35 13.24
CA SER A 612 16.79 17.13 14.16
C SER A 612 16.50 18.62 14.06
N ALA A 613 16.39 19.17 12.84
CA ALA A 613 16.08 20.59 12.63
C ALA A 613 14.71 20.96 13.23
N VAL A 614 13.72 20.07 13.13
CA VAL A 614 12.41 20.28 13.77
C VAL A 614 12.53 20.22 15.29
N LYS A 615 13.26 19.23 15.85
CA LYS A 615 13.46 19.10 17.29
C LYS A 615 14.17 20.31 17.89
N GLU A 616 15.25 20.77 17.27
CA GLU A 616 15.98 21.97 17.69
C GLU A 616 15.07 23.21 17.77
N CYS A 617 14.20 23.39 16.78
CA CYS A 617 13.24 24.48 16.79
C CYS A 617 12.17 24.31 17.92
N ILE A 618 11.71 23.07 18.17
CA ILE A 618 10.75 22.78 19.27
C ILE A 618 11.41 23.03 20.62
N GLU A 619 12.66 22.63 20.83
CA GLU A 619 13.44 22.88 22.06
C GLU A 619 13.64 24.38 22.32
N ARG A 620 13.67 25.19 21.27
CA ARG A 620 13.68 26.66 21.35
C ARG A 620 12.29 27.27 21.60
N GLY A 621 11.26 26.44 21.79
CA GLY A 621 9.88 26.83 22.12
C GLY A 621 9.00 27.21 20.94
N LEU A 622 9.38 26.86 19.69
CA LEU A 622 8.57 27.17 18.51
C LEU A 622 7.33 26.26 18.42
N ASP A 623 6.18 26.87 18.19
CA ASP A 623 4.94 26.17 17.90
C ASP A 623 4.85 25.70 16.44
N LEU A 624 3.77 24.95 16.10
CA LEU A 624 3.56 24.42 14.75
C LEU A 624 3.50 25.52 13.66
N ASN A 625 2.93 26.69 13.96
CA ASN A 625 2.80 27.76 12.98
C ASN A 625 4.15 28.44 12.72
N GLN A 626 4.93 28.64 13.77
CA GLN A 626 6.29 29.15 13.70
C GLN A 626 7.22 28.18 12.94
N LEU A 627 7.10 26.86 13.17
CA LEU A 627 7.81 25.82 12.41
C LEU A 627 7.44 25.83 10.92
N LYS A 628 6.17 26.00 10.57
CA LYS A 628 5.74 26.17 9.18
C LYS A 628 6.37 27.41 8.52
N THR A 629 6.44 28.51 9.25
CA THR A 629 7.00 29.76 8.74
C THR A 629 8.52 29.66 8.57
N GLN A 630 9.22 29.11 9.56
CA GLN A 630 10.69 29.10 9.59
C GLN A 630 11.29 28.00 8.70
N LEU A 631 10.72 26.79 8.74
CA LEU A 631 11.25 25.60 8.05
C LEU A 631 10.46 25.22 6.79
N GLY A 632 9.28 25.82 6.57
CA GLY A 632 8.38 25.44 5.48
C GLY A 632 7.73 24.07 5.64
N CYS A 633 8.02 23.31 6.72
CA CYS A 633 7.45 21.99 6.93
C CYS A 633 5.94 22.05 7.14
N GLY A 634 5.17 21.14 6.50
CA GLY A 634 3.71 21.11 6.59
C GLY A 634 2.97 22.14 5.73
N THR A 635 3.66 22.93 4.91
CA THR A 635 3.05 23.97 4.04
C THR A 635 2.61 23.44 2.68
N GLN A 636 3.15 22.31 2.22
CA GLN A 636 2.81 21.70 0.93
C GLN A 636 1.76 20.59 1.10
N CYS A 637 2.16 19.32 1.18
CA CYS A 637 1.23 18.19 1.29
C CYS A 637 0.64 17.99 2.70
N GLY A 638 1.23 18.57 3.74
CA GLY A 638 0.79 18.46 5.13
C GLY A 638 1.03 17.10 5.80
N SER A 639 1.54 16.08 5.09
CA SER A 639 1.68 14.71 5.63
C SER A 639 2.64 14.58 6.82
N CYS A 640 3.59 15.51 7.00
CA CYS A 640 4.49 15.55 8.14
C CYS A 640 3.86 16.17 9.41
N VAL A 641 2.75 16.90 9.29
CA VAL A 641 2.14 17.64 10.41
C VAL A 641 1.75 16.75 11.61
N PRO A 642 1.17 15.55 11.42
CA PRO A 642 0.87 14.67 12.56
C PRO A 642 2.11 14.25 13.36
N GLU A 643 3.22 14.01 12.68
CA GLU A 643 4.49 13.64 13.32
C GLU A 643 5.13 14.84 14.05
N ILE A 644 5.08 16.03 13.44
CA ILE A 644 5.53 17.27 14.09
C ILE A 644 4.74 17.53 15.38
N LYS A 645 3.40 17.39 15.35
CA LYS A 645 2.56 17.54 16.54
C LYS A 645 2.91 16.55 17.65
N ARG A 646 3.23 15.29 17.29
CA ARG A 646 3.70 14.30 18.28
C ARG A 646 5.00 14.74 18.93
N LEU A 647 5.97 15.22 18.15
CA LEU A 647 7.25 15.71 18.67
C LEU A 647 7.06 16.90 19.62
N ILE A 648 6.19 17.86 19.27
CA ILE A 648 5.84 18.99 20.15
C ILE A 648 5.28 18.49 21.47
N ASN A 649 4.32 17.58 21.44
CA ASN A 649 3.68 17.03 22.64
C ASN A 649 4.68 16.24 23.51
N THR A 650 5.62 15.50 22.90
CA THR A 650 6.64 14.74 23.65
C THR A 650 7.58 15.66 24.40
N VAL A 651 8.04 16.75 23.77
CA VAL A 651 8.92 17.74 24.43
C VAL A 651 8.17 18.49 25.53
N ALA A 652 6.89 18.84 25.32
CA ALA A 652 6.08 19.51 26.33
C ALA A 652 5.81 18.66 27.59
N VAL A 653 5.85 17.33 27.50
CA VAL A 653 5.69 16.40 28.65
C VAL A 653 6.99 16.19 29.41
N THR A 654 8.14 16.45 28.79
CA THR A 654 9.48 16.29 29.40
C THR A 654 10.01 17.58 30.07
N GLN A 655 9.35 18.71 29.86
CA GLN A 655 9.54 19.97 30.58
C GLN A 655 8.51 20.13 31.70
#